data_c715bbf920ea47356e0c87fdd8e0634e
#
_entry.id   c715bbf920ea47356e0c87fdd8e0634e
#
_cell.length_a   1.000
_cell.length_b   1.000
_cell.length_c   1.000
_cell.angle_alpha   90.00
_cell.angle_beta   90.00
_cell.angle_gamma   90.00
#
_symmetry.space_group_name_H-M   'P 1'
#
loop_
_entity.id
_entity.type
_entity.pdbx_description
1 polymer ?
#
loop_
_entity_poly.entity_id
_entity_poly.type
_entity_poly.pdbx_seq_one_letter_code
_entity_poly.pdbx_strand_id
1 'polypeptide(L)'
;MEETKNLELGSGQEQEEKSAIDFQLIYSTLILNWKWFVLSLIVCLGMGYLYLRYARPQYQATAKLLIKDDDQNKSRGMGNSMIQNAANLGFISNSNGIDNEIEILSAQDLATQAVIDMKGYVNYYHKGTFKDQLVYKEQEVNVDLDLAHLKKLNAPIKLKIEKDGNQYLVTGSYYVPVDAFSFQKEPVKIEKTLASLPASINTRVGTLSFTKNGNFKLKDGESLKAIIVSPEMAASGYAKALAVSQTSKTTTIAELVLKDEDPQRSIDYLNTLIKVYNRQANEDKNEISYRTEQFINQRLEKINSELGSTEGQLESYKKRNNIVEMKLNATAAIANSDTYAQKLQEANTQVELLNELGKYMNEPGNKYQPIPSNVGLTDESSTELINEYNKIALNRNQMLHSASESSPTVTPLTAQLEDLTKSIKRAMRQAKLGMEIQRNSIAHQAAMYANQIGNSPEQERVLTQIGRQQEVKSGLYLMLLQKREENSISLAATADKGKVIDAPSLVGKVSPKSSIIMLIALVLGLAIPAAILFLIEFFKYKIEGHEDVMKLTQIPVIADIPVASDAAKKEGKADIVVHQNVNNLMEEIFRGLRTNIQFMLKEGEKVMMFTSSTSGEGKTFVASNIGISLALLGKKVVMVGLDIRKPRLAELFQIDNHHNGITNLIVHDHNTWDDIQKQILSSG
;
A
#
# COMPACT_ATOMS: atom_id res chain seq x y z
N MET A 1 70.65 -18.38 37.36
CA MET A 1 71.13 -16.99 37.41
C MET A 1 69.88 -16.18 37.20
N GLU A 2 69.17 -15.86 38.26
CA GLU A 2 69.35 -14.62 39.05
C GLU A 2 68.99 -13.43 38.13
N GLU A 3 67.98 -12.80 38.45
CA GLU A 3 67.52 -11.82 39.46
C GLU A 3 67.03 -10.65 38.61
N THR A 4 66.03 -9.93 38.90
CA THR A 4 65.48 -9.33 40.09
C THR A 4 64.07 -8.76 39.78
N LYS A 5 63.22 -9.06 40.61
CA LYS A 5 62.13 -8.32 41.26
C LYS A 5 62.25 -6.79 41.16
N ASN A 6 61.26 -6.16 40.55
CA ASN A 6 60.84 -4.82 40.94
C ASN A 6 59.31 -4.76 41.01
N LEU A 7 58.84 -4.66 42.23
CA LEU A 7 57.50 -4.26 42.60
C LEU A 7 57.36 -2.75 42.29
N GLU A 8 56.56 -2.39 41.31
CA GLU A 8 55.95 -1.08 41.30
C GLU A 8 54.46 -1.26 41.64
N LEU A 9 54.12 -0.85 42.85
CA LEU A 9 52.74 -0.51 43.23
C LEU A 9 52.32 0.70 42.39
N GLY A 10 51.71 0.45 41.26
CA GLY A 10 50.96 1.44 40.51
C GLY A 10 49.48 1.30 40.85
N SER A 11 49.00 2.21 41.68
CA SER A 11 47.58 2.40 41.95
C SER A 11 46.88 2.85 40.65
N GLY A 12 46.54 1.89 39.84
CA GLY A 12 45.56 2.09 38.75
C GLY A 12 44.16 2.13 39.38
N GLN A 13 43.70 3.32 39.73
CA GLN A 13 42.28 3.53 39.87
C GLN A 13 41.64 3.36 38.50
N GLU A 14 41.07 2.19 38.29
CA GLU A 14 40.07 2.02 37.23
C GLU A 14 38.96 3.03 37.50
N GLN A 15 38.91 4.08 36.68
CA GLN A 15 37.69 4.85 36.50
C GLN A 15 36.68 3.92 35.88
N GLU A 16 35.95 3.18 36.68
CA GLU A 16 34.64 2.64 36.27
C GLU A 16 33.79 3.81 35.78
N GLU A 17 33.65 3.92 34.50
CA GLU A 17 32.53 4.67 33.90
C GLU A 17 31.23 4.08 34.46
N LYS A 18 30.75 4.67 35.54
CA LYS A 18 29.43 4.34 36.10
C LYS A 18 28.34 4.92 35.25
N SER A 19 28.11 4.36 34.09
CA SER A 19 26.80 4.37 33.45
C SER A 19 26.04 3.07 33.77
N ALA A 20 26.22 2.56 34.93
CA ALA A 20 25.41 1.46 35.40
C ALA A 20 24.07 2.04 35.84
N ILE A 21 23.01 1.78 35.04
CA ILE A 21 21.62 1.94 35.46
C ILE A 21 21.49 1.23 36.82
N ASP A 22 21.21 1.99 37.86
CA ASP A 22 21.10 1.44 39.20
C ASP A 22 19.79 0.62 39.30
N PHE A 23 19.92 -0.68 39.05
CA PHE A 23 18.79 -1.61 39.06
C PHE A 23 18.09 -1.67 40.43
N GLN A 24 18.80 -1.36 41.49
CA GLN A 24 18.24 -1.37 42.84
C GLN A 24 17.31 -0.17 43.04
N LEU A 25 17.67 0.97 42.54
CA LEU A 25 16.87 2.20 42.56
C LEU A 25 15.62 2.06 41.68
N ILE A 26 15.77 1.47 40.49
CA ILE A 26 14.62 1.18 39.60
C ILE A 26 13.65 0.21 40.28
N TYR A 27 14.16 -0.86 40.89
CA TYR A 27 13.35 -1.87 41.56
C TYR A 27 12.58 -1.30 42.74
N SER A 28 13.25 -0.50 43.57
CA SER A 28 12.61 0.15 44.75
C SER A 28 11.54 1.16 44.31
N THR A 29 11.82 1.96 43.26
CA THR A 29 10.87 2.94 42.71
C THR A 29 9.65 2.26 42.11
N LEU A 30 9.84 1.13 41.41
CA LEU A 30 8.77 0.30 40.89
C LEU A 30 7.85 -0.25 41.98
N ILE A 31 8.42 -0.85 43.05
CA ILE A 31 7.64 -1.41 44.15
C ILE A 31 6.89 -0.31 44.93
N LEU A 32 7.53 0.84 45.15
CA LEU A 32 6.90 1.93 45.89
C LEU A 32 5.72 2.53 45.11
N ASN A 33 5.80 2.54 43.78
CA ASN A 33 4.81 3.17 42.92
C ASN A 33 3.93 2.17 42.16
N TRP A 34 3.90 0.88 42.52
CA TRP A 34 3.15 -0.17 41.81
C TRP A 34 1.68 0.17 41.55
N LYS A 35 1.05 0.95 42.43
CA LYS A 35 -0.35 1.41 42.29
C LYS A 35 -0.58 2.18 41.02
N TRP A 36 0.38 3.02 40.59
CA TRP A 36 0.29 3.81 39.34
C TRP A 36 0.43 2.92 38.11
N PHE A 37 1.26 1.87 38.18
CA PHE A 37 1.37 0.88 37.14
C PHE A 37 0.07 0.09 36.95
N VAL A 38 -0.55 -0.33 38.04
CA VAL A 38 -1.83 -1.04 38.00
C VAL A 38 -2.93 -0.15 37.46
N LEU A 39 -3.01 1.11 37.90
CA LEU A 39 -4.00 2.08 37.41
C LEU A 39 -3.81 2.34 35.93
N SER A 40 -2.58 2.62 35.49
CA SER A 40 -2.25 2.83 34.08
C SER A 40 -2.58 1.61 33.21
N LEU A 41 -2.25 0.43 33.72
CA LEU A 41 -2.55 -0.84 33.04
C LEU A 41 -4.06 -1.03 32.85
N ILE A 42 -4.86 -0.79 33.88
CA ILE A 42 -6.32 -0.89 33.79
C ILE A 42 -6.87 0.11 32.78
N VAL A 43 -6.38 1.35 32.79
CA VAL A 43 -6.81 2.38 31.85
C VAL A 43 -6.43 2.03 30.41
N CYS A 44 -5.18 1.65 30.17
CA CYS A 44 -4.69 1.29 28.83
C CYS A 44 -5.38 0.03 28.28
N LEU A 45 -5.53 -1.03 29.09
CA LEU A 45 -6.26 -2.23 28.69
C LEU A 45 -7.74 -1.95 28.49
N GLY A 46 -8.34 -1.10 29.33
CA GLY A 46 -9.72 -0.62 29.14
C GLY A 46 -9.91 0.14 27.84
N MET A 47 -9.00 1.06 27.49
CA MET A 47 -9.00 1.75 26.21
C MET A 47 -8.79 0.80 25.03
N GLY A 48 -7.86 -0.16 25.15
CA GLY A 48 -7.63 -1.21 24.15
C GLY A 48 -8.88 -2.06 23.94
N TYR A 49 -9.56 -2.46 25.01
CA TYR A 49 -10.82 -3.19 24.92
C TYR A 49 -11.94 -2.37 24.28
N LEU A 50 -12.09 -1.10 24.65
CA LEU A 50 -13.06 -0.19 24.03
C LEU A 50 -12.75 -0.01 22.55
N TYR A 51 -11.50 0.19 22.17
CA TYR A 51 -11.10 0.28 20.75
C TYR A 51 -11.50 -1.00 19.99
N LEU A 52 -11.21 -2.18 20.53
CA LEU A 52 -11.58 -3.47 19.93
C LEU A 52 -13.11 -3.63 19.79
N ARG A 53 -13.85 -3.06 20.72
CA ARG A 53 -15.32 -3.09 20.71
C ARG A 53 -15.92 -2.19 19.62
N TYR A 54 -15.28 -1.03 19.35
CA TYR A 54 -15.75 -0.08 18.35
C TYR A 54 -15.17 -0.31 16.95
N ALA A 55 -13.96 -0.86 16.84
CA ALA A 55 -13.32 -1.12 15.55
C ALA A 55 -14.14 -2.10 14.70
N ARG A 56 -14.19 -1.83 13.38
CA ARG A 56 -14.88 -2.69 12.43
C ARG A 56 -14.00 -3.89 12.11
N PRO A 57 -14.53 -5.13 12.17
CA PRO A 57 -13.79 -6.30 11.76
C PRO A 57 -13.53 -6.25 10.26
N GLN A 58 -12.34 -6.61 9.84
CA GLN A 58 -12.00 -6.84 8.44
C GLN A 58 -11.61 -8.29 8.25
N TYR A 59 -12.21 -8.90 7.26
CA TYR A 59 -11.96 -10.27 6.84
C TYR A 59 -11.17 -10.26 5.55
N GLN A 60 -10.32 -11.24 5.37
CA GLN A 60 -9.53 -11.42 4.17
C GLN A 60 -10.04 -12.64 3.41
N ALA A 61 -10.38 -12.44 2.15
CA ALA A 61 -10.62 -13.51 1.19
C ALA A 61 -9.48 -13.57 0.18
N THR A 62 -9.13 -14.77 -0.25
CA THR A 62 -8.10 -15.01 -1.27
C THR A 62 -8.59 -15.94 -2.36
N ALA A 63 -8.09 -15.74 -3.57
CA ALA A 63 -8.30 -16.61 -4.70
C ALA A 63 -7.01 -16.73 -5.51
N LYS A 64 -6.79 -17.85 -6.20
CA LYS A 64 -5.67 -18.02 -7.12
C LYS A 64 -6.15 -18.34 -8.51
N LEU A 65 -5.65 -17.59 -9.46
CA LEU A 65 -6.03 -17.62 -10.86
C LEU A 65 -4.81 -17.95 -11.71
N LEU A 66 -4.85 -19.06 -12.44
CA LEU A 66 -3.87 -19.38 -13.49
C LEU A 66 -4.24 -18.58 -14.73
N ILE A 67 -3.37 -17.70 -15.17
CA ILE A 67 -3.53 -16.95 -16.40
C ILE A 67 -2.87 -17.74 -17.52
N LYS A 68 -3.68 -18.16 -18.48
CA LYS A 68 -3.21 -18.88 -19.66
C LYS A 68 -2.55 -17.91 -20.60
N ASP A 69 -1.36 -18.25 -21.06
CA ASP A 69 -0.66 -17.51 -22.10
C ASP A 69 -1.16 -17.96 -23.47
N ASP A 70 -1.81 -17.07 -24.20
CA ASP A 70 -2.35 -17.39 -25.55
C ASP A 70 -1.21 -17.56 -26.60
N ASP A 71 0.02 -17.14 -26.27
CA ASP A 71 1.15 -17.23 -27.19
C ASP A 71 1.75 -18.65 -27.31
N GLN A 72 1.50 -19.55 -26.37
CA GLN A 72 2.01 -20.93 -26.46
C GLN A 72 1.36 -21.78 -27.58
N ASN A 73 0.19 -21.41 -28.06
CA ASN A 73 -0.46 -22.13 -29.17
C ASN A 73 0.01 -21.71 -30.55
N LYS A 74 0.69 -20.56 -30.70
CA LYS A 74 1.19 -20.06 -31.98
C LYS A 74 2.56 -20.64 -32.36
N SER A 75 3.32 -21.21 -31.42
CA SER A 75 4.67 -21.71 -31.67
C SER A 75 4.74 -23.17 -32.19
N ARG A 76 3.61 -23.80 -32.52
CA ARG A 76 3.60 -25.11 -33.18
C ARG A 76 3.73 -25.10 -34.70
N GLY A 77 3.92 -23.93 -35.31
CA GLY A 77 4.32 -23.75 -36.70
C GLY A 77 5.85 -23.91 -36.85
N MET A 78 6.24 -24.75 -37.77
CA MET A 78 7.59 -25.24 -38.09
C MET A 78 8.54 -24.09 -38.55
N GLY A 79 9.04 -23.25 -37.60
CA GLY A 79 9.96 -22.14 -37.91
C GLY A 79 10.73 -21.55 -36.74
N ASN A 80 10.37 -21.89 -35.48
CA ASN A 80 10.76 -21.13 -34.30
C ASN A 80 11.94 -21.67 -33.47
N SER A 81 12.88 -22.44 -34.09
CA SER A 81 14.05 -22.97 -33.35
C SER A 81 15.04 -21.88 -32.90
N MET A 82 15.07 -20.73 -33.54
CA MET A 82 16.00 -19.64 -33.18
C MET A 82 15.48 -18.78 -32.01
N ILE A 83 14.16 -18.55 -31.93
CA ILE A 83 13.54 -17.75 -30.85
C ILE A 83 13.47 -18.54 -29.56
N GLN A 84 13.20 -19.86 -29.63
CA GLN A 84 13.26 -20.75 -28.46
C GLN A 84 14.65 -20.84 -27.85
N ASN A 85 15.71 -20.77 -28.64
CA ASN A 85 17.08 -20.74 -28.13
C ASN A 85 17.43 -19.43 -27.43
N ALA A 86 16.87 -18.29 -27.84
CA ALA A 86 17.05 -16.99 -27.17
C ALA A 86 16.27 -16.93 -25.84
N ALA A 87 15.07 -17.52 -25.77
CA ALA A 87 14.29 -17.64 -24.54
C ALA A 87 14.97 -18.57 -23.50
N ASN A 88 15.57 -19.66 -23.96
CA ASN A 88 16.32 -20.59 -23.11
C ASN A 88 17.67 -20.00 -22.59
N LEU A 89 18.16 -18.91 -23.18
CA LEU A 89 19.35 -18.18 -22.72
C LEU A 89 19.03 -17.13 -21.63
N GLY A 90 17.79 -17.06 -21.15
CA GLY A 90 17.43 -16.23 -19.99
C GLY A 90 17.39 -14.72 -20.24
N PHE A 91 17.46 -14.25 -21.50
CA PHE A 91 17.47 -12.83 -21.83
C PHE A 91 16.08 -12.23 -22.09
N ILE A 92 15.03 -13.05 -22.16
CA ILE A 92 13.65 -12.58 -22.27
C ILE A 92 12.87 -13.18 -21.11
N SER A 93 12.62 -12.39 -20.07
CA SER A 93 11.75 -12.79 -18.98
C SER A 93 10.30 -12.78 -19.49
N ASN A 94 9.61 -13.92 -19.45
CA ASN A 94 8.17 -14.02 -19.72
C ASN A 94 7.28 -13.28 -18.69
N SER A 95 7.86 -12.42 -17.84
CA SER A 95 7.13 -11.68 -16.79
C SER A 95 6.21 -10.60 -17.35
N ASN A 96 6.49 -10.05 -18.53
CA ASN A 96 5.72 -8.93 -19.07
C ASN A 96 4.26 -9.30 -19.40
N GLY A 97 3.97 -10.57 -19.66
CA GLY A 97 2.60 -11.02 -19.93
C GLY A 97 1.71 -11.02 -18.69
N ILE A 98 2.21 -11.53 -17.59
CA ILE A 98 1.43 -11.60 -16.35
C ILE A 98 1.31 -10.26 -15.66
N ASP A 99 2.31 -9.39 -15.73
CA ASP A 99 2.28 -8.06 -15.13
C ASP A 99 1.14 -7.22 -15.73
N ASN A 100 0.94 -7.30 -17.05
CA ASN A 100 -0.19 -6.64 -17.72
C ASN A 100 -1.54 -7.21 -17.25
N GLU A 101 -1.64 -8.52 -17.02
CA GLU A 101 -2.88 -9.14 -16.55
C GLU A 101 -3.18 -8.77 -15.08
N ILE A 102 -2.14 -8.59 -14.27
CA ILE A 102 -2.27 -8.10 -12.89
C ILE A 102 -2.80 -6.66 -12.90
N GLU A 103 -2.31 -5.80 -13.80
CA GLU A 103 -2.81 -4.45 -13.96
C GLU A 103 -4.28 -4.43 -14.44
N ILE A 104 -4.64 -5.31 -15.39
CA ILE A 104 -6.03 -5.46 -15.86
C ILE A 104 -6.93 -5.92 -14.70
N LEU A 105 -6.53 -6.93 -13.94
CA LEU A 105 -7.29 -7.43 -12.78
C LEU A 105 -7.44 -6.37 -11.68
N SER A 106 -6.52 -5.42 -11.59
CA SER A 106 -6.53 -4.30 -10.64
C SER A 106 -7.26 -3.07 -11.19
N ALA A 107 -7.63 -3.09 -12.47
CA ALA A 107 -8.21 -1.93 -13.15
C ALA A 107 -9.57 -1.54 -12.56
N GLN A 108 -9.80 -0.24 -12.44
CA GLN A 108 -11.06 0.30 -11.92
C GLN A 108 -12.26 -0.04 -12.81
N ASP A 109 -12.07 -0.16 -14.13
CA ASP A 109 -13.15 -0.52 -15.04
C ASP A 109 -13.65 -1.94 -14.80
N LEU A 110 -12.73 -2.91 -14.65
CA LEU A 110 -13.06 -4.28 -14.30
C LEU A 110 -13.80 -4.34 -12.95
N ALA A 111 -13.32 -3.59 -11.96
CA ALA A 111 -13.98 -3.46 -10.66
C ALA A 111 -15.38 -2.85 -10.79
N THR A 112 -15.57 -1.87 -11.68
CA THR A 112 -16.87 -1.23 -11.94
C THR A 112 -17.87 -2.23 -12.51
N GLN A 113 -17.47 -3.04 -13.48
CA GLN A 113 -18.32 -4.09 -14.04
C GLN A 113 -18.67 -5.16 -12.99
N ALA A 114 -17.68 -5.59 -12.18
CA ALA A 114 -17.93 -6.52 -11.09
C ALA A 114 -18.90 -5.97 -10.05
N VAL A 115 -18.79 -4.69 -9.69
CA VAL A 115 -19.70 -4.00 -8.78
C VAL A 115 -21.14 -3.92 -9.37
N ILE A 116 -21.26 -3.67 -10.67
CA ILE A 116 -22.56 -3.64 -11.35
C ILE A 116 -23.19 -5.04 -11.31
N ASP A 117 -22.45 -6.07 -11.68
CA ASP A 117 -22.95 -7.45 -11.77
C ASP A 117 -23.40 -7.99 -10.40
N MET A 118 -22.66 -7.67 -9.31
CA MET A 118 -23.02 -8.10 -7.95
C MET A 118 -23.96 -7.13 -7.23
N LYS A 119 -24.32 -6.00 -7.85
CA LYS A 119 -25.05 -4.88 -7.23
C LYS A 119 -24.37 -4.30 -5.99
N GLY A 120 -23.04 -4.31 -5.97
CA GLY A 120 -22.19 -3.84 -4.87
C GLY A 120 -22.22 -2.33 -4.64
N TYR A 121 -22.95 -1.59 -5.42
CA TYR A 121 -23.20 -0.15 -5.30
C TYR A 121 -24.25 0.20 -4.22
N VAL A 122 -24.96 -0.78 -3.65
CA VAL A 122 -25.88 -0.59 -2.53
C VAL A 122 -25.32 -1.28 -1.29
N ASN A 123 -25.05 -0.50 -0.25
CA ASN A 123 -24.59 -1.00 1.03
C ASN A 123 -25.73 -0.92 2.06
N TYR A 124 -26.01 -2.02 2.73
CA TYR A 124 -27.03 -2.10 3.76
C TYR A 124 -26.42 -2.17 5.14
N TYR A 125 -27.05 -1.48 6.10
CA TYR A 125 -26.60 -1.47 7.49
C TYR A 125 -27.79 -1.66 8.42
N HIS A 126 -27.66 -2.56 9.39
CA HIS A 126 -28.54 -2.61 10.56
C HIS A 126 -28.03 -1.67 11.63
N LYS A 127 -28.96 -0.96 12.27
CA LYS A 127 -28.64 -0.10 13.41
C LYS A 127 -28.27 -0.96 14.61
N GLY A 128 -26.99 -0.98 14.96
CA GLY A 128 -26.51 -1.62 16.19
C GLY A 128 -26.58 -0.69 17.40
N THR A 129 -26.40 -1.25 18.60
CA THR A 129 -26.42 -0.49 19.87
C THR A 129 -25.29 0.54 19.93
N PHE A 130 -24.13 0.25 19.33
CA PHE A 130 -22.94 1.11 19.37
C PHE A 130 -22.41 1.50 17.98
N LYS A 131 -22.66 0.68 16.96
CA LYS A 131 -22.24 0.93 15.57
C LYS A 131 -23.21 0.28 14.61
N ASP A 132 -23.37 0.88 13.42
CA ASP A 132 -24.09 0.27 12.32
C ASP A 132 -23.31 -0.95 11.82
N GLN A 133 -23.99 -2.09 11.69
CA GLN A 133 -23.40 -3.34 11.18
C GLN A 133 -23.74 -3.47 9.69
N LEU A 134 -22.71 -3.67 8.88
CA LEU A 134 -22.90 -3.98 7.47
C LEU A 134 -23.61 -5.33 7.33
N VAL A 135 -24.59 -5.37 6.43
CA VAL A 135 -25.38 -6.57 6.12
C VAL A 135 -25.29 -6.83 4.62
N TYR A 136 -24.95 -8.04 4.25
CA TYR A 136 -24.87 -8.45 2.87
C TYR A 136 -25.77 -9.68 2.62
N LYS A 137 -26.72 -9.54 1.69
CA LYS A 137 -27.76 -10.54 1.33
C LYS A 137 -28.70 -10.99 2.46
N GLU A 138 -28.55 -10.45 3.68
CA GLU A 138 -29.38 -10.75 4.85
C GLU A 138 -30.41 -9.64 5.15
N GLN A 139 -30.65 -8.72 4.23
CA GLN A 139 -31.66 -7.68 4.32
C GLN A 139 -33.03 -8.17 3.84
N GLU A 140 -34.14 -7.71 4.47
CA GLU A 140 -35.49 -8.00 4.01
C GLU A 140 -35.86 -7.24 2.73
N VAL A 141 -35.35 -6.02 2.56
CA VAL A 141 -35.68 -5.13 1.46
C VAL A 141 -34.45 -4.89 0.61
N ASN A 142 -34.53 -5.22 -0.67
CA ASN A 142 -33.52 -4.85 -1.67
C ASN A 142 -33.95 -3.54 -2.32
N VAL A 143 -33.01 -2.62 -2.44
CA VAL A 143 -33.17 -1.33 -3.13
C VAL A 143 -32.31 -1.33 -4.36
N ASP A 144 -32.86 -0.84 -5.47
CA ASP A 144 -32.12 -0.72 -6.73
C ASP A 144 -32.43 0.61 -7.41
N LEU A 145 -31.54 1.10 -8.20
CA LEU A 145 -31.71 2.28 -9.06
C LEU A 145 -31.37 1.88 -10.49
N ASP A 146 -32.10 2.38 -11.46
CA ASP A 146 -31.81 2.09 -12.86
C ASP A 146 -30.37 2.49 -13.26
N LEU A 147 -29.72 1.65 -14.04
CA LEU A 147 -28.30 1.75 -14.34
C LEU A 147 -27.93 3.08 -15.04
N ALA A 148 -28.82 3.62 -15.87
CA ALA A 148 -28.56 4.87 -16.58
C ALA A 148 -28.47 6.09 -15.67
N HIS A 149 -29.26 6.12 -14.60
CA HIS A 149 -29.20 7.16 -13.56
C HIS A 149 -28.13 6.86 -12.52
N LEU A 150 -27.91 5.58 -12.20
CA LEU A 150 -26.89 5.14 -11.25
C LEU A 150 -25.48 5.60 -11.66
N LYS A 151 -25.12 5.50 -12.95
CA LYS A 151 -23.84 5.99 -13.49
C LYS A 151 -23.66 7.51 -13.43
N LYS A 152 -24.76 8.27 -13.29
CA LYS A 152 -24.73 9.73 -13.19
C LYS A 152 -24.70 10.24 -11.75
N LEU A 153 -24.74 9.35 -10.76
CA LEU A 153 -24.66 9.74 -9.35
C LEU A 153 -23.25 10.23 -9.01
N ASN A 154 -23.16 11.47 -8.53
CA ASN A 154 -21.93 12.04 -8.01
C ASN A 154 -21.93 12.21 -6.47
N ALA A 155 -23.05 11.84 -5.83
CA ALA A 155 -23.19 11.85 -4.38
C ALA A 155 -24.05 10.65 -3.91
N PRO A 156 -23.82 10.11 -2.70
CA PRO A 156 -24.56 8.97 -2.20
C PRO A 156 -26.02 9.31 -1.90
N ILE A 157 -26.93 8.40 -2.25
CA ILE A 157 -28.32 8.40 -1.77
C ILE A 157 -28.34 7.65 -0.44
N LYS A 158 -28.85 8.29 0.62
CA LYS A 158 -28.97 7.69 1.95
C LYS A 158 -30.44 7.46 2.25
N LEU A 159 -30.80 6.21 2.46
CA LEU A 159 -32.17 5.79 2.79
C LEU A 159 -32.20 5.11 4.15
N LYS A 160 -33.26 5.30 4.88
CA LYS A 160 -33.61 4.57 6.10
C LYS A 160 -34.98 3.96 5.86
N ILE A 161 -35.08 2.66 6.00
CA ILE A 161 -36.32 1.87 5.79
C ILE A 161 -36.68 1.32 7.15
N GLU A 162 -37.83 1.70 7.67
CA GLU A 162 -38.42 1.24 8.94
C GLU A 162 -39.65 0.38 8.65
N LYS A 163 -39.73 -0.75 9.32
CA LYS A 163 -40.86 -1.62 9.23
C LYS A 163 -41.91 -1.22 10.27
N ASP A 164 -43.16 -1.00 9.83
CA ASP A 164 -44.31 -0.74 10.67
C ASP A 164 -45.43 -1.69 10.26
N GLY A 165 -45.54 -2.81 10.96
CA GLY A 165 -46.48 -3.88 10.63
C GLY A 165 -46.24 -4.47 9.24
N ASN A 166 -47.18 -4.25 8.32
CA ASN A 166 -47.06 -4.70 6.92
C ASN A 166 -46.54 -3.61 5.96
N GLN A 167 -46.32 -2.41 6.47
CA GLN A 167 -45.86 -1.26 5.67
C GLN A 167 -44.38 -0.97 5.95
N TYR A 168 -43.77 -0.21 5.03
CA TYR A 168 -42.39 0.23 5.16
C TYR A 168 -42.33 1.76 5.02
N LEU A 169 -41.91 2.44 6.07
CA LEU A 169 -41.61 3.87 6.02
C LEU A 169 -40.19 4.07 5.47
N VAL A 170 -40.10 4.69 4.30
CA VAL A 170 -38.83 5.04 3.65
C VAL A 170 -38.58 6.52 3.87
N THR A 171 -37.54 6.83 4.63
CA THR A 171 -37.04 8.19 4.83
C THR A 171 -35.60 8.29 4.30
N GLY A 172 -35.20 9.45 3.83
CA GLY A 172 -33.85 9.59 3.31
C GLY A 172 -33.57 10.94 2.69
N SER A 173 -32.38 11.01 2.06
CA SER A 173 -31.98 12.22 1.35
C SER A 173 -31.03 11.88 0.20
N TYR A 174 -31.07 12.70 -0.84
CA TYR A 174 -30.19 12.63 -1.99
C TYR A 174 -29.85 14.02 -2.51
N TYR A 175 -28.73 14.12 -3.20
CA TYR A 175 -28.31 15.34 -3.88
C TYR A 175 -28.60 15.23 -5.38
N VAL A 176 -29.03 16.30 -5.99
CA VAL A 176 -29.28 16.33 -7.44
C VAL A 176 -27.99 16.76 -8.13
N PRO A 177 -27.41 15.94 -9.04
CA PRO A 177 -26.25 16.33 -9.82
C PRO A 177 -26.55 17.58 -10.67
N VAL A 178 -25.62 18.52 -10.70
CA VAL A 178 -25.64 19.69 -11.57
C VAL A 178 -24.77 19.43 -12.80
N ASP A 179 -23.59 18.87 -12.57
CA ASP A 179 -22.66 18.38 -13.59
C ASP A 179 -21.93 17.11 -13.09
N ALA A 180 -20.94 16.62 -13.83
CA ALA A 180 -20.21 15.39 -13.46
C ALA A 180 -19.51 15.45 -12.11
N PHE A 181 -19.18 16.65 -11.60
CA PHE A 181 -18.36 16.85 -10.40
C PHE A 181 -19.08 17.65 -9.31
N SER A 182 -20.23 18.23 -9.59
CA SER A 182 -20.96 19.07 -8.66
C SER A 182 -22.41 18.64 -8.45
N PHE A 183 -22.95 18.98 -7.30
CA PHE A 183 -24.34 18.71 -6.94
C PHE A 183 -24.94 19.93 -6.21
N GLN A 184 -26.27 19.99 -6.14
CA GLN A 184 -26.98 21.03 -5.41
C GLN A 184 -26.59 21.03 -3.93
N LYS A 185 -26.40 22.22 -3.34
CA LYS A 185 -25.98 22.36 -1.93
C LYS A 185 -26.98 21.76 -0.93
N GLU A 186 -28.28 21.83 -1.23
CA GLU A 186 -29.32 21.33 -0.35
C GLU A 186 -29.76 19.93 -0.78
N PRO A 187 -29.81 18.96 0.16
CA PRO A 187 -30.29 17.62 -0.14
C PRO A 187 -31.82 17.62 -0.26
N VAL A 188 -32.31 16.90 -1.24
CA VAL A 188 -33.74 16.62 -1.38
C VAL A 188 -34.12 15.50 -0.40
N LYS A 189 -35.12 15.72 0.44
CA LYS A 189 -35.63 14.72 1.39
C LYS A 189 -36.63 13.78 0.72
N ILE A 190 -36.60 12.53 1.12
CA ILE A 190 -37.57 11.49 0.76
C ILE A 190 -38.27 11.10 2.05
N GLU A 191 -39.62 11.09 2.01
CA GLU A 191 -40.46 10.53 3.06
C GLU A 191 -41.68 9.90 2.38
N LYS A 192 -41.73 8.57 2.36
CA LYS A 192 -42.84 7.83 1.73
C LYS A 192 -43.08 6.52 2.46
N THR A 193 -44.36 6.21 2.62
CA THR A 193 -44.81 4.91 3.14
C THR A 193 -45.15 3.98 1.98
N LEU A 194 -44.56 2.79 1.96
CA LEU A 194 -44.85 1.74 1.00
C LEU A 194 -45.80 0.73 1.64
N ALA A 195 -46.95 0.57 1.07
CA ALA A 195 -47.99 -0.34 1.60
C ALA A 195 -47.61 -1.82 1.43
N SER A 196 -46.88 -2.15 0.39
CA SER A 196 -46.39 -3.51 0.10
C SER A 196 -45.18 -3.48 -0.81
N LEU A 197 -44.43 -4.58 -0.87
CA LEU A 197 -43.33 -4.80 -1.82
C LEU A 197 -43.76 -5.84 -2.85
N PRO A 198 -43.39 -5.69 -4.16
CA PRO A 198 -42.50 -4.66 -4.72
C PRO A 198 -43.14 -3.28 -4.85
N ALA A 199 -42.36 -2.23 -4.71
CA ALA A 199 -42.78 -0.84 -4.85
C ALA A 199 -41.72 0.03 -5.50
N SER A 200 -42.07 1.23 -5.97
CA SER A 200 -41.13 2.18 -6.54
C SER A 200 -41.35 3.60 -6.04
N ILE A 201 -40.28 4.37 -5.97
CA ILE A 201 -40.32 5.80 -5.63
C ILE A 201 -39.58 6.56 -6.75
N ASN A 202 -40.31 7.45 -7.43
CA ASN A 202 -39.72 8.33 -8.42
C ASN A 202 -39.01 9.49 -7.73
N THR A 203 -37.72 9.69 -8.08
CA THR A 203 -36.90 10.78 -7.61
C THR A 203 -36.35 11.58 -8.79
N ARG A 204 -35.75 12.73 -8.53
CA ARG A 204 -35.08 13.53 -9.57
C ARG A 204 -33.80 12.89 -10.10
N VAL A 205 -33.30 11.85 -9.43
CA VAL A 205 -32.05 11.11 -9.78
C VAL A 205 -32.37 9.69 -10.27
N GLY A 206 -33.62 9.40 -10.64
CA GLY A 206 -34.08 8.11 -11.15
C GLY A 206 -35.12 7.45 -10.28
N THR A 207 -35.59 6.30 -10.72
CA THR A 207 -36.62 5.51 -10.04
C THR A 207 -35.97 4.50 -9.10
N LEU A 208 -36.18 4.68 -7.80
CA LEU A 208 -35.80 3.71 -6.78
C LEU A 208 -36.83 2.56 -6.75
N SER A 209 -36.37 1.35 -6.95
CA SER A 209 -37.19 0.14 -6.86
C SER A 209 -36.89 -0.61 -5.55
N PHE A 210 -37.95 -1.08 -4.90
CA PHE A 210 -37.89 -1.80 -3.63
C PHE A 210 -38.47 -3.18 -3.85
N THR A 211 -37.71 -4.22 -3.56
CA THR A 211 -38.16 -5.61 -3.69
C THR A 211 -37.95 -6.37 -2.40
N LYS A 212 -38.78 -7.35 -2.12
CA LYS A 212 -38.70 -8.16 -0.90
C LYS A 212 -37.73 -9.31 -1.08
N ASN A 213 -36.82 -9.49 -0.11
CA ASN A 213 -36.04 -10.70 0.02
C ASN A 213 -36.78 -11.66 0.96
N GLY A 214 -37.30 -12.77 0.41
CA GLY A 214 -38.17 -13.71 1.15
C GLY A 214 -37.49 -14.46 2.30
N ASN A 215 -36.18 -14.48 2.35
CA ASN A 215 -35.41 -15.27 3.32
C ASN A 215 -35.20 -14.55 4.66
N PHE A 216 -35.37 -13.24 4.71
CA PHE A 216 -35.10 -12.41 5.88
C PHE A 216 -36.31 -11.54 6.24
N LYS A 217 -36.52 -11.34 7.55
CA LYS A 217 -37.62 -10.52 8.07
C LYS A 217 -37.09 -9.50 9.07
N LEU A 218 -37.33 -8.24 8.82
CA LEU A 218 -37.17 -7.15 9.78
C LEU A 218 -38.22 -7.30 10.88
N LYS A 219 -37.84 -7.08 12.12
CA LYS A 219 -38.85 -6.96 13.20
C LYS A 219 -39.49 -5.59 13.15
N ASP A 220 -40.73 -5.52 13.69
CA ASP A 220 -41.43 -4.24 13.78
C ASP A 220 -40.61 -3.24 14.61
N GLY A 221 -40.43 -2.03 14.08
CA GLY A 221 -39.65 -0.97 14.69
C GLY A 221 -38.12 -1.08 14.39
N GLU A 222 -37.66 -2.13 13.74
CA GLU A 222 -36.26 -2.17 13.26
C GLU A 222 -36.09 -1.34 11.99
N SER A 223 -34.88 -0.72 11.87
CA SER A 223 -34.55 0.10 10.72
C SER A 223 -33.39 -0.45 9.96
N LEU A 224 -33.51 -0.53 8.64
CA LEU A 224 -32.46 -0.84 7.68
C LEU A 224 -32.02 0.46 7.00
N LYS A 225 -30.72 0.74 7.03
CA LYS A 225 -30.14 1.87 6.30
C LYS A 225 -29.55 1.35 5.00
N ALA A 226 -29.93 1.95 3.88
CA ALA A 226 -29.37 1.66 2.56
C ALA A 226 -28.63 2.90 2.04
N ILE A 227 -27.40 2.71 1.56
CA ILE A 227 -26.58 3.74 0.96
C ILE A 227 -26.28 3.31 -0.46
N ILE A 228 -26.75 4.09 -1.44
CA ILE A 228 -26.53 3.85 -2.87
C ILE A 228 -25.48 4.84 -3.34
N VAL A 229 -24.45 4.34 -4.01
CA VAL A 229 -23.38 5.14 -4.60
C VAL A 229 -23.25 4.82 -6.09
N SER A 230 -22.53 5.65 -6.86
CA SER A 230 -22.25 5.27 -8.26
C SER A 230 -21.37 4.02 -8.31
N PRO A 231 -21.46 3.20 -9.37
CA PRO A 231 -20.63 2.02 -9.54
C PRO A 231 -19.14 2.36 -9.51
N GLU A 232 -18.74 3.50 -10.10
CA GLU A 232 -17.36 3.97 -10.12
C GLU A 232 -16.84 4.31 -8.72
N MET A 233 -17.69 4.94 -7.90
CA MET A 233 -17.36 5.27 -6.51
C MET A 233 -17.20 4.01 -5.65
N ALA A 234 -18.11 3.04 -5.81
CA ALA A 234 -18.01 1.74 -5.13
C ALA A 234 -16.77 0.96 -5.61
N ALA A 235 -16.55 0.90 -6.92
CA ALA A 235 -15.39 0.23 -7.53
C ALA A 235 -14.05 0.80 -7.06
N SER A 236 -13.94 2.12 -6.92
CA SER A 236 -12.73 2.75 -6.37
C SER A 236 -12.42 2.25 -4.95
N GLY A 237 -13.44 1.95 -4.14
CA GLY A 237 -13.29 1.33 -2.83
C GLY A 237 -12.73 -0.10 -2.93
N TYR A 238 -13.31 -0.90 -3.80
CA TYR A 238 -12.86 -2.30 -4.02
C TYR A 238 -11.47 -2.36 -4.66
N ALA A 239 -11.18 -1.53 -5.67
CA ALA A 239 -9.88 -1.48 -6.31
C ALA A 239 -8.75 -1.14 -5.33
N LYS A 240 -9.01 -0.25 -4.35
CA LYS A 240 -8.05 0.07 -3.28
C LYS A 240 -7.89 -1.05 -2.25
N ALA A 241 -8.94 -1.83 -2.02
CA ALA A 241 -8.95 -2.93 -1.06
C ALA A 241 -8.41 -4.24 -1.65
N LEU A 242 -8.43 -4.37 -2.97
CA LEU A 242 -7.92 -5.51 -3.72
C LEU A 242 -6.41 -5.39 -3.89
N ALA A 243 -5.68 -6.43 -3.52
CA ALA A 243 -4.28 -6.60 -3.86
C ALA A 243 -4.15 -7.78 -4.81
N VAL A 244 -3.58 -7.55 -5.98
CA VAL A 244 -3.28 -8.60 -6.96
C VAL A 244 -1.77 -8.72 -7.06
N SER A 245 -1.26 -9.93 -6.94
CA SER A 245 0.19 -10.19 -6.99
C SER A 245 0.48 -11.53 -7.62
N GLN A 246 1.65 -11.67 -8.21
CA GLN A 246 2.13 -12.93 -8.73
C GLN A 246 2.59 -13.83 -7.57
N THR A 247 2.15 -15.09 -7.54
CA THR A 247 2.53 -16.03 -6.46
C THR A 247 4.03 -16.33 -6.46
N SER A 248 4.67 -16.38 -7.63
CA SER A 248 6.11 -16.57 -7.81
C SER A 248 6.53 -16.00 -9.15
N LYS A 249 7.73 -15.41 -9.23
CA LYS A 249 8.29 -14.81 -10.47
C LYS A 249 8.39 -15.76 -11.68
N THR A 250 8.25 -17.05 -11.46
CA THR A 250 8.33 -18.08 -12.50
C THR A 250 6.99 -18.69 -12.89
N THR A 251 5.88 -18.27 -12.27
CA THR A 251 4.56 -18.83 -12.53
C THR A 251 3.62 -17.79 -13.11
N THR A 252 2.65 -18.20 -13.90
CA THR A 252 1.58 -17.33 -14.41
C THR A 252 0.35 -17.38 -13.50
N ILE A 253 0.56 -17.52 -12.17
CA ILE A 253 -0.51 -17.58 -11.19
C ILE A 253 -0.61 -16.24 -10.48
N ALA A 254 -1.75 -15.58 -10.62
CA ALA A 254 -2.11 -14.39 -9.88
C ALA A 254 -2.84 -14.78 -8.58
N GLU A 255 -2.42 -14.21 -7.47
CA GLU A 255 -3.11 -14.27 -6.20
C GLU A 255 -3.88 -12.97 -5.98
N LEU A 256 -5.18 -13.09 -5.78
CA LEU A 256 -6.09 -12.00 -5.50
C LEU A 256 -6.41 -12.02 -4.01
N VAL A 257 -6.19 -10.90 -3.34
CA VAL A 257 -6.43 -10.73 -1.90
C VAL A 257 -7.34 -9.55 -1.69
N LEU A 258 -8.51 -9.78 -1.10
CA LEU A 258 -9.46 -8.73 -0.79
C LEU A 258 -9.71 -8.65 0.72
N LYS A 259 -9.75 -7.42 1.25
CA LYS A 259 -10.13 -7.16 2.64
C LYS A 259 -11.46 -6.42 2.68
N ASP A 260 -12.45 -6.99 3.39
CA ASP A 260 -13.78 -6.40 3.50
C ASP A 260 -14.36 -6.60 4.92
N GLU A 261 -15.39 -5.82 5.26
CA GLU A 261 -16.12 -5.94 6.52
C GLU A 261 -17.00 -7.21 6.54
N ASP A 262 -17.45 -7.68 5.37
CA ASP A 262 -18.30 -8.88 5.23
C ASP A 262 -17.57 -9.99 4.47
N PRO A 263 -17.46 -11.20 5.06
CA PRO A 263 -16.72 -12.31 4.44
C PRO A 263 -17.40 -12.83 3.16
N GLN A 264 -18.74 -12.92 3.12
CA GLN A 264 -19.45 -13.42 1.95
C GLN A 264 -19.39 -12.43 0.79
N ARG A 265 -19.46 -11.14 1.09
CA ARG A 265 -19.33 -10.07 0.09
C ARG A 265 -17.95 -10.09 -0.56
N SER A 266 -16.89 -10.33 0.21
CA SER A 266 -15.53 -10.43 -0.34
C SER A 266 -15.37 -11.64 -1.28
N ILE A 267 -15.94 -12.79 -0.93
CA ILE A 267 -15.94 -14.00 -1.76
C ILE A 267 -16.72 -13.76 -3.05
N ASP A 268 -17.91 -13.19 -2.94
CA ASP A 268 -18.80 -12.92 -4.09
C ASP A 268 -18.17 -11.88 -5.04
N TYR A 269 -17.49 -10.86 -4.49
CA TYR A 269 -16.75 -9.91 -5.31
C TYR A 269 -15.63 -10.57 -6.11
N LEU A 270 -14.77 -11.37 -5.46
CA LEU A 270 -13.69 -12.06 -6.14
C LEU A 270 -14.21 -13.02 -7.21
N ASN A 271 -15.28 -13.78 -6.92
CA ASN A 271 -15.94 -14.64 -7.90
C ASN A 271 -16.47 -13.85 -9.10
N THR A 272 -17.11 -12.71 -8.83
CA THR A 272 -17.67 -11.87 -9.89
C THR A 272 -16.59 -11.20 -10.70
N LEU A 273 -15.52 -10.70 -10.05
CA LEU A 273 -14.36 -10.12 -10.72
C LEU A 273 -13.72 -11.10 -11.70
N ILE A 274 -13.51 -12.34 -11.28
CA ILE A 274 -12.95 -13.41 -12.14
C ILE A 274 -13.88 -13.71 -13.31
N LYS A 275 -15.21 -13.76 -13.07
CA LYS A 275 -16.20 -13.97 -14.15
C LYS A 275 -16.19 -12.82 -15.16
N VAL A 276 -16.15 -11.57 -14.68
CA VAL A 276 -16.09 -10.39 -15.54
C VAL A 276 -14.80 -10.39 -16.35
N TYR A 277 -13.67 -10.66 -15.71
CA TYR A 277 -12.38 -10.78 -16.39
C TYR A 277 -12.42 -11.81 -17.54
N ASN A 278 -12.92 -13.02 -17.29
CA ASN A 278 -13.03 -14.05 -18.32
C ASN A 278 -14.02 -13.65 -19.41
N ARG A 279 -15.15 -13.04 -19.05
CA ARG A 279 -16.14 -12.54 -20.03
C ARG A 279 -15.52 -11.49 -20.96
N GLN A 280 -14.84 -10.48 -20.42
CA GLN A 280 -14.18 -9.45 -21.24
C GLN A 280 -13.10 -10.05 -22.14
N ALA A 281 -12.23 -10.91 -21.61
CA ALA A 281 -11.21 -11.58 -22.40
C ALA A 281 -11.81 -12.42 -23.55
N ASN A 282 -12.94 -13.06 -23.33
CA ASN A 282 -13.65 -13.81 -24.37
C ASN A 282 -14.34 -12.88 -25.38
N GLU A 283 -14.94 -11.77 -24.94
CA GLU A 283 -15.55 -10.75 -25.82
C GLU A 283 -14.49 -10.16 -26.75
N ASP A 284 -13.33 -9.79 -26.23
CA ASP A 284 -12.21 -9.23 -27.00
C ASP A 284 -11.71 -10.22 -28.08
N LYS A 285 -11.53 -11.48 -27.70
CA LYS A 285 -11.11 -12.53 -28.61
C LYS A 285 -12.14 -12.78 -29.70
N ASN A 286 -13.41 -12.75 -29.34
CA ASN A 286 -14.52 -12.94 -30.27
C ASN A 286 -14.62 -11.76 -31.26
N GLU A 287 -14.37 -10.53 -30.84
CA GLU A 287 -14.37 -9.36 -31.72
C GLU A 287 -13.31 -9.48 -32.83
N ILE A 288 -12.07 -9.87 -32.48
CA ILE A 288 -11.02 -10.14 -33.49
C ILE A 288 -11.47 -11.23 -34.46
N SER A 289 -11.97 -12.36 -33.94
CA SER A 289 -12.42 -13.47 -34.74
C SER A 289 -13.57 -13.09 -35.68
N TYR A 290 -14.53 -12.32 -35.19
CA TYR A 290 -15.66 -11.82 -35.98
C TYR A 290 -15.20 -10.88 -37.15
N ARG A 291 -14.29 -9.94 -36.85
CA ARG A 291 -13.73 -9.07 -37.88
C ARG A 291 -12.92 -9.84 -38.93
N THR A 292 -12.17 -10.84 -38.48
CA THR A 292 -11.43 -11.75 -39.37
C THR A 292 -12.38 -12.54 -40.27
N GLU A 293 -13.48 -13.06 -39.70
CA GLU A 293 -14.51 -13.78 -40.44
C GLU A 293 -15.18 -12.89 -41.50
N GLN A 294 -15.56 -11.67 -41.14
CA GLN A 294 -16.12 -10.71 -42.09
C GLN A 294 -15.17 -10.44 -43.28
N PHE A 295 -13.88 -10.21 -42.98
CA PHE A 295 -12.88 -9.98 -44.02
C PHE A 295 -12.73 -11.20 -44.92
N ILE A 296 -12.62 -12.39 -44.37
CA ILE A 296 -12.49 -13.63 -45.16
C ILE A 296 -13.74 -13.84 -46.03
N ASN A 297 -14.96 -13.64 -45.49
CA ASN A 297 -16.21 -13.81 -46.23
C ASN A 297 -16.29 -12.85 -47.39
N GLN A 298 -15.97 -11.57 -47.21
CA GLN A 298 -15.91 -10.59 -48.33
C GLN A 298 -14.89 -11.01 -49.38
N ARG A 299 -13.75 -11.57 -48.97
CA ARG A 299 -12.71 -12.01 -49.87
C ARG A 299 -13.12 -13.28 -50.66
N LEU A 300 -13.79 -14.22 -49.98
CA LEU A 300 -14.35 -15.42 -50.60
C LEU A 300 -15.38 -15.06 -51.67
N GLU A 301 -16.29 -14.12 -51.38
CA GLU A 301 -17.27 -13.65 -52.36
C GLU A 301 -16.61 -13.08 -53.63
N LYS A 302 -15.57 -12.21 -53.43
CA LYS A 302 -14.80 -11.65 -54.54
C LYS A 302 -14.10 -12.71 -55.37
N ILE A 303 -13.39 -13.65 -54.71
CA ILE A 303 -12.68 -14.73 -55.39
C ILE A 303 -13.63 -15.69 -56.11
N ASN A 304 -14.78 -15.99 -55.51
CA ASN A 304 -15.82 -16.85 -56.13
C ASN A 304 -16.35 -16.20 -57.41
N SER A 305 -16.61 -14.88 -57.39
CA SER A 305 -17.02 -14.13 -58.58
C SER A 305 -15.93 -14.13 -59.67
N GLU A 306 -14.65 -13.91 -59.26
CA GLU A 306 -13.52 -13.94 -60.19
C GLU A 306 -13.25 -15.33 -60.76
N LEU A 307 -13.44 -16.38 -59.98
CA LEU A 307 -13.31 -17.77 -60.41
C LEU A 307 -14.39 -18.12 -61.45
N GLY A 308 -15.68 -17.81 -61.11
CA GLY A 308 -16.77 -18.01 -62.04
C GLY A 308 -16.59 -17.25 -63.36
N SER A 309 -16.06 -16.01 -63.31
CA SER A 309 -15.70 -15.26 -64.54
C SER A 309 -14.61 -15.98 -65.34
N THR A 310 -13.58 -16.51 -64.67
CA THR A 310 -12.46 -17.21 -65.31
C THR A 310 -12.94 -18.53 -65.93
N GLU A 311 -13.80 -19.26 -65.22
CA GLU A 311 -14.42 -20.51 -65.72
C GLU A 311 -15.32 -20.23 -66.94
N GLY A 312 -16.12 -19.16 -66.89
CA GLY A 312 -16.91 -18.72 -68.03
C GLY A 312 -16.06 -18.31 -69.24
N GLN A 313 -14.89 -17.66 -69.00
CA GLN A 313 -13.93 -17.37 -70.05
C GLN A 313 -13.33 -18.66 -70.62
N LEU A 314 -12.96 -19.62 -69.81
CA LEU A 314 -12.42 -20.91 -70.25
C LEU A 314 -13.45 -21.68 -71.07
N GLU A 315 -14.69 -21.77 -70.59
CA GLU A 315 -15.79 -22.39 -71.31
C GLU A 315 -16.04 -21.70 -72.68
N SER A 316 -16.18 -20.40 -72.66
CA SER A 316 -16.41 -19.60 -73.86
C SER A 316 -15.27 -19.76 -74.87
N TYR A 317 -14.05 -19.79 -74.42
CA TYR A 317 -12.87 -19.97 -75.31
C TYR A 317 -12.86 -21.41 -75.89
N LYS A 318 -13.11 -22.45 -75.07
CA LYS A 318 -13.23 -23.85 -75.51
C LYS A 318 -14.35 -23.98 -76.58
N LYS A 319 -15.54 -23.43 -76.32
CA LYS A 319 -16.67 -23.48 -77.23
C LYS A 319 -16.39 -22.76 -78.53
N ARG A 320 -15.81 -21.54 -78.52
CA ARG A 320 -15.51 -20.78 -79.81
C ARG A 320 -14.46 -21.44 -80.69
N ASN A 321 -13.54 -22.19 -80.12
CA ASN A 321 -12.44 -22.80 -80.86
C ASN A 321 -12.62 -24.30 -81.00
N ASN A 322 -13.78 -24.89 -80.65
CA ASN A 322 -14.10 -26.31 -80.77
C ASN A 322 -13.05 -27.22 -80.17
N ILE A 323 -12.48 -26.83 -79.03
CA ILE A 323 -11.41 -27.57 -78.32
C ILE A 323 -12.01 -28.56 -77.35
N VAL A 324 -11.99 -29.86 -77.70
CA VAL A 324 -12.51 -30.93 -76.83
C VAL A 324 -11.36 -31.57 -76.02
N GLU A 325 -10.18 -31.81 -76.60
CA GLU A 325 -8.96 -32.29 -75.95
C GLU A 325 -7.74 -31.99 -76.84
N MET A 326 -6.67 -31.40 -76.22
CA MET A 326 -5.35 -31.42 -76.81
C MET A 326 -4.39 -32.19 -75.98
N LYS A 327 -3.95 -33.33 -76.47
CA LYS A 327 -2.88 -34.11 -75.84
C LYS A 327 -1.55 -33.94 -76.63
N LEU A 328 -0.55 -33.51 -75.93
CA LEU A 328 0.82 -34.01 -75.93
C LEU A 328 1.86 -33.41 -76.93
N ASN A 329 2.86 -32.80 -76.37
CA ASN A 329 4.31 -33.09 -76.51
C ASN A 329 5.20 -31.87 -76.24
N ALA A 330 5.06 -31.30 -75.05
CA ALA A 330 6.05 -30.34 -74.60
C ALA A 330 6.30 -30.51 -73.09
N THR A 331 6.50 -31.75 -72.64
CA THR A 331 6.40 -32.15 -71.23
C THR A 331 7.45 -31.51 -70.31
N ALA A 332 8.61 -31.14 -70.76
CA ALA A 332 9.64 -30.54 -69.85
C ALA A 332 9.58 -29.02 -69.80
N ALA A 333 9.34 -28.33 -70.94
CA ALA A 333 9.23 -26.86 -70.97
C ALA A 333 7.90 -26.39 -70.36
N ILE A 334 6.84 -27.19 -70.51
CA ILE A 334 5.52 -26.95 -69.91
C ILE A 334 5.60 -27.10 -68.39
N ALA A 335 6.25 -28.14 -67.85
CA ALA A 335 6.39 -28.36 -66.40
C ALA A 335 7.10 -27.18 -65.69
N ASN A 336 8.15 -26.65 -66.29
CA ASN A 336 8.85 -25.50 -65.74
C ASN A 336 8.00 -24.23 -65.86
N SER A 337 7.35 -23.99 -67.00
CA SER A 337 6.44 -22.87 -67.22
C SER A 337 5.28 -22.91 -66.23
N ASP A 338 4.72 -24.07 -65.96
CA ASP A 338 3.62 -24.27 -64.98
C ASP A 338 4.07 -23.99 -63.54
N THR A 339 5.26 -24.49 -63.16
CA THR A 339 5.84 -24.21 -61.85
C THR A 339 6.04 -22.73 -61.61
N TYR A 340 6.60 -22.00 -62.58
CA TYR A 340 6.84 -20.54 -62.41
C TYR A 340 5.56 -19.73 -62.49
N ALA A 341 4.55 -20.17 -63.26
CA ALA A 341 3.25 -19.50 -63.28
C ALA A 341 2.48 -19.69 -61.97
N GLN A 342 2.56 -20.88 -61.36
CA GLN A 342 1.98 -21.12 -60.04
C GLN A 342 2.63 -20.25 -58.98
N LYS A 343 3.97 -20.19 -58.93
CA LYS A 343 4.72 -19.32 -58.05
C LYS A 343 4.39 -17.82 -58.26
N LEU A 344 4.23 -17.40 -59.55
CA LEU A 344 3.86 -16.02 -59.88
C LEU A 344 2.51 -15.65 -59.27
N GLN A 345 1.61 -16.56 -59.29
CA GLN A 345 0.29 -16.29 -58.77
C GLN A 345 0.24 -16.33 -57.23
N GLU A 346 1.00 -17.23 -56.59
CA GLU A 346 1.18 -17.17 -55.15
C GLU A 346 1.72 -15.81 -54.71
N ALA A 347 2.76 -15.29 -55.45
CA ALA A 347 3.31 -13.97 -55.19
C ALA A 347 2.28 -12.84 -55.44
N ASN A 348 1.48 -12.93 -56.50
CA ASN A 348 0.40 -11.99 -56.77
C ASN A 348 -0.64 -11.97 -55.67
N THR A 349 -0.99 -13.13 -55.14
CA THR A 349 -1.94 -13.27 -54.01
C THR A 349 -1.43 -12.58 -52.76
N GLN A 350 -0.15 -12.78 -52.43
CA GLN A 350 0.43 -12.11 -51.24
C GLN A 350 0.46 -10.59 -51.41
N VAL A 351 0.80 -10.09 -52.60
CA VAL A 351 0.77 -8.65 -52.90
C VAL A 351 -0.66 -8.10 -52.78
N GLU A 352 -1.65 -8.83 -53.21
CA GLU A 352 -3.06 -8.43 -53.11
C GLU A 352 -3.58 -8.46 -51.66
N LEU A 353 -3.25 -9.45 -50.89
CA LEU A 353 -3.58 -9.52 -49.46
C LEU A 353 -2.97 -8.31 -48.71
N LEU A 354 -1.71 -7.97 -48.96
CA LEU A 354 -1.07 -6.81 -48.39
C LEU A 354 -1.77 -5.49 -48.82
N ASN A 355 -2.23 -5.40 -50.09
CA ASN A 355 -2.99 -4.25 -50.56
C ASN A 355 -4.36 -4.12 -49.88
N GLU A 356 -5.11 -5.21 -49.76
CA GLU A 356 -6.44 -5.21 -49.15
C GLU A 356 -6.33 -4.84 -47.65
N LEU A 357 -5.33 -5.42 -46.93
CA LEU A 357 -5.07 -5.05 -45.54
C LEU A 357 -4.66 -3.58 -45.40
N GLY A 358 -3.85 -3.09 -46.36
CA GLY A 358 -3.48 -1.68 -46.41
C GLY A 358 -4.67 -0.74 -46.65
N LYS A 359 -5.64 -1.16 -47.48
CA LYS A 359 -6.91 -0.44 -47.67
C LYS A 359 -7.73 -0.43 -46.38
N TYR A 360 -7.90 -1.58 -45.75
CA TYR A 360 -8.61 -1.72 -44.46
C TYR A 360 -8.08 -0.76 -43.39
N MET A 361 -6.74 -0.68 -43.27
CA MET A 361 -6.07 0.22 -42.31
C MET A 361 -6.17 1.70 -42.66
N ASN A 362 -6.47 2.04 -43.93
CA ASN A 362 -6.62 3.42 -44.36
C ASN A 362 -8.08 3.93 -44.31
N GLU A 363 -9.03 3.04 -44.09
CA GLU A 363 -10.43 3.40 -43.94
C GLU A 363 -10.66 4.17 -42.62
N PRO A 364 -11.25 5.37 -42.67
CA PRO A 364 -11.45 6.18 -41.48
C PRO A 364 -12.27 5.48 -40.37
N GLY A 365 -13.22 4.61 -40.78
CA GLY A 365 -14.06 3.82 -39.85
C GLY A 365 -13.32 2.74 -39.10
N ASN A 366 -12.14 2.32 -39.58
CA ASN A 366 -11.34 1.27 -38.94
C ASN A 366 -10.20 1.83 -38.07
N LYS A 367 -10.12 3.16 -37.91
CA LYS A 367 -9.09 3.80 -37.10
C LYS A 367 -9.24 3.32 -35.60
N TYR A 368 -8.17 2.80 -35.06
CA TYR A 368 -8.10 2.23 -33.69
C TYR A 368 -8.96 0.97 -33.49
N GLN A 369 -9.51 0.39 -34.55
CA GLN A 369 -10.20 -0.90 -34.48
C GLN A 369 -9.19 -2.06 -34.65
N PRO A 370 -9.47 -3.24 -34.13
CA PRO A 370 -8.63 -4.42 -34.39
C PRO A 370 -8.48 -4.71 -35.85
N ILE A 371 -7.26 -5.00 -36.28
CA ILE A 371 -6.92 -5.34 -37.66
C ILE A 371 -7.15 -6.85 -37.84
N PRO A 372 -7.77 -7.29 -38.93
CA PRO A 372 -7.91 -8.72 -39.23
C PRO A 372 -6.56 -9.44 -39.15
N SER A 373 -6.46 -10.45 -38.33
CA SER A 373 -5.26 -11.28 -38.16
C SER A 373 -5.49 -12.66 -38.75
N ASN A 374 -4.43 -13.41 -39.01
CA ASN A 374 -4.51 -14.76 -39.57
C ASN A 374 -5.15 -14.83 -40.98
N VAL A 375 -4.97 -13.80 -41.81
CA VAL A 375 -5.49 -13.76 -43.19
C VAL A 375 -4.61 -14.49 -44.19
N GLY A 376 -3.54 -15.19 -43.77
CA GLY A 376 -2.64 -15.95 -44.64
C GLY A 376 -1.47 -15.14 -45.16
N LEU A 377 -1.05 -14.08 -44.49
CA LEU A 377 0.19 -13.37 -44.82
C LEU A 377 1.40 -14.26 -44.50
N THR A 378 2.37 -14.25 -45.43
CA THR A 378 3.66 -14.93 -45.22
C THR A 378 4.69 -14.07 -44.50
N ASP A 379 4.47 -12.74 -44.40
CA ASP A 379 5.36 -11.81 -43.73
C ASP A 379 5.11 -11.85 -42.21
N GLU A 380 6.03 -12.50 -41.49
CA GLU A 380 5.98 -12.68 -40.04
C GLU A 380 6.04 -11.35 -39.30
N SER A 381 6.88 -10.42 -39.75
CA SER A 381 7.05 -9.11 -39.14
C SER A 381 5.77 -8.26 -39.15
N SER A 382 5.04 -8.25 -40.29
CA SER A 382 3.74 -7.58 -40.37
C SER A 382 2.71 -8.25 -39.49
N THR A 383 2.73 -9.58 -39.39
CA THR A 383 1.80 -10.37 -38.57
C THR A 383 2.02 -10.14 -37.08
N GLU A 384 3.27 -10.09 -36.60
CA GLU A 384 3.60 -9.76 -35.23
C GLU A 384 3.13 -8.38 -34.82
N LEU A 385 3.46 -7.36 -35.65
CA LEU A 385 3.04 -5.99 -35.38
C LEU A 385 1.52 -5.82 -35.37
N ILE A 386 0.79 -6.54 -36.25
CA ILE A 386 -0.68 -6.56 -36.23
C ILE A 386 -1.21 -7.16 -34.93
N ASN A 387 -0.62 -8.25 -34.44
CA ASN A 387 -1.04 -8.87 -33.18
C ASN A 387 -0.79 -7.95 -31.98
N GLU A 388 0.35 -7.26 -31.96
CA GLU A 388 0.66 -6.27 -30.92
C GLU A 388 -0.32 -5.08 -30.97
N TYR A 389 -0.60 -4.57 -32.18
CA TYR A 389 -1.59 -3.52 -32.37
C TYR A 389 -2.96 -3.93 -31.85
N ASN A 390 -3.41 -5.14 -32.21
CA ASN A 390 -4.72 -5.65 -31.77
C ASN A 390 -4.82 -5.72 -30.25
N LYS A 391 -3.77 -6.16 -29.56
CA LYS A 391 -3.70 -6.18 -28.11
C LYS A 391 -3.89 -4.80 -27.51
N ILE A 392 -3.23 -3.80 -28.06
CA ILE A 392 -3.31 -2.42 -27.54
C ILE A 392 -4.66 -1.76 -27.93
N ALA A 393 -5.17 -2.05 -29.14
CA ALA A 393 -6.47 -1.54 -29.57
C ALA A 393 -7.61 -2.02 -28.65
N LEU A 394 -7.60 -3.29 -28.28
CA LEU A 394 -8.57 -3.86 -27.36
C LEU A 394 -8.45 -3.22 -25.96
N ASN A 395 -7.23 -3.10 -25.44
CA ASN A 395 -6.99 -2.43 -24.16
C ASN A 395 -7.49 -0.97 -24.18
N ARG A 396 -7.22 -0.23 -25.26
CA ARG A 396 -7.74 1.13 -25.42
C ARG A 396 -9.27 1.18 -25.44
N ASN A 397 -9.89 0.26 -26.15
CA ASN A 397 -11.36 0.20 -26.24
C ASN A 397 -11.97 -0.10 -24.88
N GLN A 398 -11.39 -1.00 -24.08
CA GLN A 398 -11.79 -1.27 -22.71
C GLN A 398 -11.70 0.00 -21.83
N MET A 399 -10.59 0.73 -21.94
CA MET A 399 -10.40 1.96 -21.17
C MET A 399 -11.40 3.06 -21.55
N LEU A 400 -11.84 3.11 -22.80
CA LEU A 400 -12.85 4.07 -23.28
C LEU A 400 -14.26 3.85 -22.72
N HIS A 401 -14.55 2.66 -22.16
CA HIS A 401 -15.82 2.43 -21.45
C HIS A 401 -15.89 3.21 -20.12
N SER A 402 -14.75 3.52 -19.52
CA SER A 402 -14.66 4.17 -18.21
C SER A 402 -13.94 5.53 -18.24
N ALA A 403 -13.27 5.86 -19.33
CA ALA A 403 -12.46 7.08 -19.47
C ALA A 403 -12.73 7.79 -20.80
N SER A 404 -12.51 9.09 -20.84
CA SER A 404 -12.60 9.85 -22.08
C SER A 404 -11.33 9.67 -22.91
N GLU A 405 -11.41 9.97 -24.23
CA GLU A 405 -10.26 9.92 -25.14
C GLU A 405 -9.07 10.79 -24.71
N SER A 406 -9.32 11.86 -23.97
CA SER A 406 -8.31 12.77 -23.43
C SER A 406 -7.72 12.34 -22.08
N SER A 407 -8.16 11.20 -21.54
CA SER A 407 -7.67 10.69 -20.26
C SER A 407 -6.16 10.39 -20.33
N PRO A 408 -5.40 10.68 -19.24
CA PRO A 408 -3.98 10.31 -19.14
C PRO A 408 -3.71 8.80 -19.32
N THR A 409 -4.70 7.95 -19.11
CA THR A 409 -4.61 6.50 -19.31
C THR A 409 -4.84 6.09 -20.76
N VAL A 410 -5.70 6.80 -21.52
CA VAL A 410 -6.05 6.49 -22.91
C VAL A 410 -5.08 7.13 -23.90
N THR A 411 -4.62 8.35 -23.62
CA THR A 411 -3.73 9.10 -24.50
C THR A 411 -2.43 8.34 -24.86
N PRO A 412 -1.73 7.69 -23.92
CA PRO A 412 -0.53 6.89 -24.24
C PRO A 412 -0.85 5.70 -25.14
N LEU A 413 -1.96 5.00 -24.91
CA LEU A 413 -2.39 3.86 -25.74
C LEU A 413 -2.72 4.32 -27.17
N THR A 414 -3.37 5.46 -27.31
CA THR A 414 -3.66 6.07 -28.62
C THR A 414 -2.37 6.42 -29.35
N ALA A 415 -1.39 7.02 -28.66
CA ALA A 415 -0.08 7.31 -29.22
C ALA A 415 0.67 6.04 -29.65
N GLN A 416 0.66 5.00 -28.83
CA GLN A 416 1.24 3.69 -29.16
C GLN A 416 0.58 3.07 -30.39
N LEU A 417 -0.76 3.13 -30.49
CA LEU A 417 -1.49 2.66 -31.68
C LEU A 417 -1.12 3.43 -32.92
N GLU A 418 -0.95 4.74 -32.83
CA GLU A 418 -0.50 5.54 -33.97
C GLU A 418 0.92 5.19 -34.42
N ASP A 419 1.83 4.95 -33.48
CA ASP A 419 3.20 4.56 -33.80
C ASP A 419 3.27 3.11 -34.31
N LEU A 420 2.48 2.20 -33.76
CA LEU A 420 2.33 0.86 -34.31
C LEU A 420 1.70 0.90 -35.72
N THR A 421 0.67 1.72 -35.93
CA THR A 421 0.07 1.92 -37.28
C THR A 421 1.12 2.36 -38.25
N LYS A 422 1.99 3.33 -37.93
CA LYS A 422 3.09 3.75 -38.77
C LYS A 422 4.09 2.63 -39.01
N SER A 423 4.37 1.82 -37.99
CA SER A 423 5.30 0.71 -38.10
C SER A 423 4.74 -0.44 -38.93
N ILE A 424 3.47 -0.81 -38.74
CA ILE A 424 2.75 -1.78 -39.59
C ILE A 424 2.74 -1.30 -41.05
N LYS A 425 2.35 -0.04 -41.29
CA LYS A 425 2.34 0.53 -42.66
C LYS A 425 3.74 0.52 -43.29
N ARG A 426 4.81 0.67 -42.51
CA ARG A 426 6.19 0.56 -43.02
C ARG A 426 6.55 -0.89 -43.31
N ALA A 427 6.30 -1.81 -42.40
CA ALA A 427 6.55 -3.24 -42.56
C ALA A 427 5.80 -3.79 -43.77
N MET A 428 4.48 -3.52 -43.86
CA MET A 428 3.66 -3.93 -45.01
C MET A 428 4.14 -3.35 -46.34
N ARG A 429 4.57 -2.09 -46.36
CA ARG A 429 5.16 -1.50 -47.59
C ARG A 429 6.45 -2.21 -47.98
N GLN A 430 7.30 -2.55 -46.99
CA GLN A 430 8.56 -3.24 -47.24
C GLN A 430 8.32 -4.69 -47.66
N ALA A 431 7.39 -5.39 -47.01
CA ALA A 431 6.95 -6.73 -47.41
C ALA A 431 6.37 -6.71 -48.82
N LYS A 432 5.49 -5.72 -49.15
CA LYS A 432 4.93 -5.57 -50.47
C LYS A 432 6.02 -5.31 -51.52
N LEU A 433 6.96 -4.39 -51.24
CA LEU A 433 8.07 -4.13 -52.17
C LEU A 433 8.92 -5.39 -52.40
N GLY A 434 9.24 -6.14 -51.35
CA GLY A 434 9.92 -7.42 -51.44
C GLY A 434 9.17 -8.43 -52.29
N MET A 435 7.86 -8.57 -52.07
CA MET A 435 7.00 -9.46 -52.87
C MET A 435 6.84 -9.00 -54.32
N GLU A 436 6.77 -7.68 -54.58
CA GLU A 436 6.75 -7.16 -55.93
C GLU A 436 8.05 -7.43 -56.68
N ILE A 437 9.22 -7.30 -56.06
CA ILE A 437 10.51 -7.68 -56.61
C ILE A 437 10.54 -9.16 -56.94
N GLN A 438 10.12 -10.02 -55.99
CA GLN A 438 10.06 -11.46 -56.18
C GLN A 438 9.10 -11.82 -57.28
N ARG A 439 7.89 -11.25 -57.32
CA ARG A 439 6.88 -11.41 -58.37
C ARG A 439 7.46 -11.05 -59.73
N ASN A 440 8.16 -9.91 -59.84
CA ASN A 440 8.73 -9.46 -61.11
C ASN A 440 9.86 -10.40 -61.59
N SER A 441 10.67 -10.91 -60.69
CA SER A 441 11.69 -11.92 -60.99
C SER A 441 11.07 -13.22 -61.53
N ILE A 442 10.02 -13.70 -60.82
CA ILE A 442 9.27 -14.91 -61.25
C ILE A 442 8.57 -14.68 -62.58
N ALA A 443 7.96 -13.49 -62.78
CA ALA A 443 7.31 -13.11 -64.04
C ALA A 443 8.30 -13.12 -65.23
N HIS A 444 9.50 -12.61 -65.00
CA HIS A 444 10.56 -12.66 -66.02
C HIS A 444 10.95 -14.09 -66.40
N GLN A 445 11.09 -14.96 -65.40
CA GLN A 445 11.38 -16.40 -65.62
C GLN A 445 10.22 -17.12 -66.30
N ALA A 446 8.97 -16.86 -65.89
CA ALA A 446 7.77 -17.39 -66.55
C ALA A 446 7.69 -16.93 -68.01
N ALA A 447 8.00 -15.65 -68.28
CA ALA A 447 8.06 -15.12 -69.66
C ALA A 447 9.18 -15.76 -70.54
N MET A 448 10.36 -16.00 -69.89
CA MET A 448 11.46 -16.69 -70.58
C MET A 448 11.06 -18.12 -71.03
N TYR A 449 10.44 -18.91 -70.12
CA TYR A 449 9.97 -20.23 -70.45
C TYR A 449 8.79 -20.23 -71.41
N ALA A 450 7.87 -19.24 -71.28
CA ALA A 450 6.80 -19.08 -72.28
C ALA A 450 7.34 -18.73 -73.74
N ASN A 451 8.42 -17.93 -73.84
CA ASN A 451 9.08 -17.64 -75.13
C ASN A 451 9.85 -18.84 -75.69
N GLN A 452 10.38 -19.74 -74.84
CA GLN A 452 11.01 -20.97 -75.30
C GLN A 452 9.99 -22.00 -75.84
N ILE A 453 8.73 -21.89 -75.48
CA ILE A 453 7.63 -22.71 -76.04
C ILE A 453 7.16 -22.14 -77.44
N GLY A 454 7.89 -21.20 -78.02
CA GLY A 454 7.56 -20.30 -79.08
C GLY A 454 7.08 -20.83 -80.45
N ASN A 455 6.45 -22.00 -80.51
CA ASN A 455 5.74 -22.48 -81.74
C ASN A 455 4.50 -23.35 -81.40
N SER A 456 3.99 -23.30 -80.16
CA SER A 456 2.70 -23.94 -79.81
C SER A 456 1.57 -23.06 -80.42
N PRO A 457 0.47 -23.67 -80.85
CA PRO A 457 -0.68 -22.91 -81.36
C PRO A 457 -1.16 -21.88 -80.31
N GLU A 458 -1.47 -20.69 -80.77
CA GLU A 458 -1.96 -19.59 -79.89
C GLU A 458 -3.09 -20.00 -78.97
N GLN A 459 -3.87 -20.99 -79.37
CA GLN A 459 -4.96 -21.58 -78.63
C GLN A 459 -4.50 -22.31 -77.39
N GLU A 460 -3.41 -23.07 -77.47
CA GLU A 460 -2.87 -23.81 -76.31
C GLU A 460 -2.26 -22.90 -75.21
N ARG A 461 -1.61 -21.86 -75.65
CA ARG A 461 -1.09 -20.81 -74.78
C ARG A 461 -2.20 -20.11 -74.01
N VAL A 462 -3.29 -19.70 -74.69
CA VAL A 462 -4.43 -19.02 -74.05
C VAL A 462 -5.16 -19.97 -73.08
N LEU A 463 -5.39 -21.24 -73.48
CA LEU A 463 -6.00 -22.24 -72.60
C LEU A 463 -5.17 -22.51 -71.37
N THR A 464 -3.86 -22.64 -71.53
CA THR A 464 -2.94 -22.83 -70.41
C THR A 464 -2.94 -21.62 -69.47
N GLN A 465 -2.95 -20.40 -70.05
CA GLN A 465 -3.03 -19.17 -69.23
C GLN A 465 -4.32 -19.06 -68.40
N ILE A 466 -5.48 -19.35 -69.03
CA ILE A 466 -6.79 -19.32 -68.34
C ILE A 466 -6.86 -20.44 -67.32
N GLY A 467 -6.40 -21.67 -67.68
CA GLY A 467 -6.36 -22.80 -66.76
C GLY A 467 -5.52 -22.53 -65.52
N ARG A 468 -4.35 -21.91 -65.67
CA ARG A 468 -3.53 -21.51 -64.52
C ARG A 468 -4.22 -20.49 -63.64
N GLN A 469 -4.88 -19.49 -64.24
CA GLN A 469 -5.65 -18.49 -63.50
C GLN A 469 -6.77 -19.16 -62.68
N GLN A 470 -7.47 -20.13 -63.29
CA GLN A 470 -8.50 -20.90 -62.64
C GLN A 470 -7.95 -21.73 -61.46
N GLU A 471 -6.86 -22.48 -61.69
CA GLU A 471 -6.24 -23.33 -60.66
C GLU A 471 -5.84 -22.55 -59.44
N VAL A 472 -5.24 -21.41 -59.65
CA VAL A 472 -4.78 -20.56 -58.57
C VAL A 472 -5.92 -19.85 -57.84
N LYS A 473 -6.92 -19.34 -58.55
CA LYS A 473 -8.12 -18.80 -57.90
C LYS A 473 -8.86 -19.86 -57.11
N SER A 474 -8.91 -21.12 -57.61
CA SER A 474 -9.43 -22.28 -56.89
C SER A 474 -8.59 -22.58 -55.64
N GLY A 475 -7.25 -22.60 -55.77
CA GLY A 475 -6.35 -22.82 -54.63
C GLY A 475 -6.52 -21.76 -53.57
N LEU A 476 -6.61 -20.48 -53.97
CA LEU A 476 -6.86 -19.38 -53.02
C LEU A 476 -8.24 -19.48 -52.34
N TYR A 477 -9.28 -19.86 -53.10
CA TYR A 477 -10.61 -20.08 -52.58
C TYR A 477 -10.59 -21.16 -51.48
N LEU A 478 -9.95 -22.32 -51.75
CA LEU A 478 -9.82 -23.40 -50.78
C LEU A 478 -9.01 -22.99 -49.54
N MET A 479 -7.93 -22.21 -49.74
CA MET A 479 -7.13 -21.68 -48.63
C MET A 479 -7.96 -20.74 -47.73
N LEU A 480 -8.74 -19.86 -48.34
CA LEU A 480 -9.61 -18.95 -47.58
C LEU A 480 -10.73 -19.70 -46.85
N LEU A 481 -11.31 -20.75 -47.49
CA LEU A 481 -12.26 -21.63 -46.79
C LEU A 481 -11.62 -22.31 -45.58
N GLN A 482 -10.41 -22.83 -45.71
CA GLN A 482 -9.68 -23.41 -44.60
C GLN A 482 -9.45 -22.40 -43.49
N LYS A 483 -9.04 -21.18 -43.84
CA LYS A 483 -8.84 -20.12 -42.84
C LYS A 483 -10.12 -19.69 -42.15
N ARG A 484 -11.25 -19.68 -42.90
CA ARG A 484 -12.58 -19.45 -42.28
C ARG A 484 -12.93 -20.52 -41.29
N GLU A 485 -12.73 -21.81 -41.63
CA GLU A 485 -13.01 -22.92 -40.70
C GLU A 485 -12.06 -22.91 -39.46
N GLU A 486 -10.77 -22.64 -39.68
CA GLU A 486 -9.81 -22.43 -38.58
C GLU A 486 -10.25 -21.33 -37.62
N ASN A 487 -10.70 -20.19 -38.18
CA ASN A 487 -11.22 -19.07 -37.36
C ASN A 487 -12.52 -19.42 -36.63
N SER A 488 -13.43 -20.12 -37.29
CA SER A 488 -14.68 -20.61 -36.72
C SER A 488 -14.44 -21.61 -35.58
N ILE A 489 -13.50 -22.53 -35.76
CA ILE A 489 -13.07 -23.45 -34.69
C ILE A 489 -12.45 -22.70 -33.54
N SER A 490 -11.61 -21.70 -33.79
CA SER A 490 -11.01 -20.85 -32.75
C SER A 490 -12.06 -20.09 -31.94
N LEU A 491 -13.10 -19.58 -32.62
CA LEU A 491 -14.25 -18.92 -31.99
C LEU A 491 -15.05 -19.88 -31.12
N ALA A 492 -15.35 -21.08 -31.62
CA ALA A 492 -16.09 -22.10 -30.88
C ALA A 492 -15.30 -22.67 -29.69
N ALA A 493 -13.98 -22.69 -29.77
CA ALA A 493 -13.09 -23.23 -28.74
C ALA A 493 -12.61 -22.18 -27.73
N THR A 494 -13.29 -21.02 -27.63
CA THR A 494 -12.91 -20.00 -26.65
C THR A 494 -13.03 -20.60 -25.24
N ALA A 495 -11.88 -20.70 -24.58
CA ALA A 495 -11.78 -21.13 -23.19
C ALA A 495 -11.39 -19.93 -22.33
N ASP A 496 -11.88 -19.91 -21.10
CA ASP A 496 -11.55 -18.87 -20.13
C ASP A 496 -10.03 -18.65 -20.03
N LYS A 497 -9.62 -17.39 -20.13
CA LYS A 497 -8.23 -16.96 -20.03
C LYS A 497 -7.68 -17.20 -18.63
N GLY A 498 -8.49 -16.90 -17.62
CA GLY A 498 -8.19 -17.15 -16.23
C GLY A 498 -8.84 -18.44 -15.73
N LYS A 499 -8.04 -19.47 -15.45
CA LYS A 499 -8.52 -20.71 -14.81
C LYS A 499 -8.37 -20.60 -13.30
N VAL A 500 -9.48 -20.73 -12.57
CA VAL A 500 -9.47 -20.75 -11.11
C VAL A 500 -8.72 -22.01 -10.64
N ILE A 501 -7.65 -21.82 -9.85
CA ILE A 501 -6.91 -22.89 -9.16
C ILE A 501 -7.49 -23.06 -7.77
N ASP A 502 -7.47 -21.97 -7.00
CA ASP A 502 -8.09 -21.90 -5.69
C ASP A 502 -9.30 -20.96 -5.77
N ALA A 503 -10.48 -21.50 -5.54
CA ALA A 503 -11.71 -20.70 -5.50
C ALA A 503 -11.65 -19.66 -4.37
N PRO A 504 -12.29 -18.49 -4.54
CA PRO A 504 -12.37 -17.50 -3.49
C PRO A 504 -12.81 -18.09 -2.16
N SER A 505 -11.96 -17.98 -1.16
CA SER A 505 -12.17 -18.56 0.17
C SER A 505 -11.77 -17.58 1.25
N LEU A 506 -12.41 -17.72 2.41
CA LEU A 506 -12.13 -16.89 3.58
C LEU A 506 -10.86 -17.39 4.28
N VAL A 507 -9.87 -16.53 4.41
CA VAL A 507 -8.67 -16.80 5.22
C VAL A 507 -8.94 -16.58 6.71
N GLY A 508 -9.73 -15.55 7.03
CA GLY A 508 -10.12 -15.23 8.39
C GLY A 508 -10.14 -13.73 8.67
N LYS A 509 -10.32 -13.40 9.95
CA LYS A 509 -10.29 -12.00 10.43
C LYS A 509 -8.85 -11.51 10.49
N VAL A 510 -8.52 -10.43 9.78
CA VAL A 510 -7.17 -9.85 9.71
C VAL A 510 -7.01 -8.56 10.51
N SER A 511 -8.10 -7.84 10.78
CA SER A 511 -8.10 -6.60 11.54
C SER A 511 -9.41 -6.45 12.33
N PRO A 512 -9.38 -5.83 13.50
CA PRO A 512 -8.21 -5.59 14.33
C PRO A 512 -7.64 -6.90 14.92
N LYS A 513 -6.32 -7.03 14.98
CA LYS A 513 -5.64 -8.15 15.67
C LYS A 513 -5.69 -7.88 17.17
N SER A 514 -6.64 -8.52 17.87
CA SER A 514 -6.87 -8.30 19.30
C SER A 514 -5.63 -8.52 20.15
N SER A 515 -4.83 -9.57 19.86
CA SER A 515 -3.58 -9.87 20.57
C SER A 515 -2.55 -8.75 20.44
N ILE A 516 -2.38 -8.16 19.26
CA ILE A 516 -1.42 -7.07 19.02
C ILE A 516 -1.87 -5.80 19.75
N ILE A 517 -3.16 -5.45 19.66
CA ILE A 517 -3.70 -4.25 20.32
C ILE A 517 -3.61 -4.38 21.84
N MET A 518 -3.94 -5.54 22.39
CA MET A 518 -3.81 -5.79 23.82
C MET A 518 -2.34 -5.80 24.28
N LEU A 519 -1.43 -6.31 23.43
CA LEU A 519 0.01 -6.25 23.71
C LEU A 519 0.51 -4.80 23.72
N ILE A 520 0.10 -3.99 22.74
CA ILE A 520 0.45 -2.55 22.69
C ILE A 520 -0.12 -1.84 23.92
N ALA A 521 -1.37 -2.11 24.28
CA ALA A 521 -1.99 -1.52 25.46
C ALA A 521 -1.27 -1.91 26.75
N LEU A 522 -0.79 -3.15 26.86
CA LEU A 522 0.00 -3.64 27.99
C LEU A 522 1.36 -2.94 28.06
N VAL A 523 2.06 -2.86 26.93
CA VAL A 523 3.37 -2.17 26.86
C VAL A 523 3.23 -0.69 27.20
N LEU A 524 2.23 -0.01 26.64
CA LEU A 524 1.96 1.40 26.96
C LEU A 524 1.56 1.58 28.43
N GLY A 525 0.73 0.68 28.97
CA GLY A 525 0.33 0.70 30.38
C GLY A 525 1.50 0.60 31.35
N LEU A 526 2.58 -0.08 30.96
CA LEU A 526 3.82 -0.17 31.75
C LEU A 526 4.79 0.97 31.43
N ALA A 527 4.89 1.37 30.18
CA ALA A 527 5.86 2.38 29.73
C ALA A 527 5.49 3.81 30.20
N ILE A 528 4.21 4.16 30.21
CA ILE A 528 3.76 5.52 30.60
C ILE A 528 4.17 5.86 32.04
N PRO A 529 3.81 5.07 33.07
CA PRO A 529 4.21 5.38 34.43
C PRO A 529 5.73 5.30 34.63
N ALA A 530 6.41 4.36 33.97
CA ALA A 530 7.87 4.28 33.99
C ALA A 530 8.53 5.56 33.42
N ALA A 531 8.03 6.05 32.28
CA ALA A 531 8.51 7.29 31.67
C ALA A 531 8.25 8.51 32.57
N ILE A 532 7.07 8.58 33.20
CA ILE A 532 6.74 9.66 34.12
C ILE A 532 7.67 9.63 35.34
N LEU A 533 7.88 8.47 35.93
CA LEU A 533 8.78 8.32 37.07
C LEU A 533 10.22 8.65 36.70
N PHE A 534 10.67 8.20 35.52
CA PHE A 534 11.99 8.57 34.99
C PHE A 534 12.13 10.08 34.80
N LEU A 535 11.11 10.75 34.25
CA LEU A 535 11.12 12.21 34.09
C LEU A 535 11.14 12.92 35.44
N ILE A 536 10.37 12.45 36.42
CA ILE A 536 10.38 13.01 37.78
C ILE A 536 11.77 12.89 38.37
N GLU A 537 12.41 11.73 38.25
CA GLU A 537 13.76 11.50 38.75
C GLU A 537 14.80 12.34 38.00
N PHE A 538 14.68 12.42 36.67
CA PHE A 538 15.59 13.21 35.83
C PHE A 538 15.54 14.70 36.16
N PHE A 539 14.36 15.23 36.50
CA PHE A 539 14.18 16.65 36.86
C PHE A 539 14.35 16.92 38.36
N LYS A 540 14.76 15.95 39.20
CA LYS A 540 15.13 16.20 40.56
C LYS A 540 16.36 17.07 40.65
N TYR A 541 16.18 18.26 41.18
CA TYR A 541 17.25 19.25 41.39
C TYR A 541 17.58 19.47 42.88
N LYS A 542 16.81 18.83 43.77
CA LYS A 542 17.03 18.94 45.22
C LYS A 542 17.80 17.74 45.74
N ILE A 543 18.78 18.04 46.61
CA ILE A 543 19.53 17.03 47.34
C ILE A 543 18.60 16.43 48.41
N GLU A 544 18.38 15.14 48.42
CA GLU A 544 17.54 14.41 49.35
C GLU A 544 18.36 13.58 50.36
N GLY A 545 19.61 13.27 50.02
CA GLY A 545 20.42 12.43 50.87
C GLY A 545 21.94 12.56 50.65
N HIS A 546 22.65 11.81 51.45
CA HIS A 546 24.12 11.73 51.44
C HIS A 546 24.70 11.35 50.07
N GLU A 547 24.08 10.36 49.41
CA GLU A 547 24.54 9.86 48.12
C GLU A 547 24.43 10.90 47.00
N ASP A 548 23.45 11.80 47.05
CA ASP A 548 23.30 12.86 46.07
C ASP A 548 24.45 13.85 46.15
N VAL A 549 24.91 14.11 47.35
CA VAL A 549 26.10 14.96 47.58
C VAL A 549 27.36 14.28 47.08
N MET A 550 27.52 13.00 47.39
CA MET A 550 28.69 12.21 46.98
C MET A 550 28.83 12.09 45.46
N LYS A 551 27.71 12.10 44.72
CA LYS A 551 27.72 12.12 43.23
C LYS A 551 28.18 13.45 42.66
N LEU A 552 27.99 14.56 43.37
CA LEU A 552 28.24 15.92 42.90
C LEU A 552 29.62 16.45 43.27
N THR A 553 30.26 15.91 44.33
CA THR A 553 31.54 16.40 44.79
C THR A 553 32.44 15.27 45.33
N GLN A 554 33.75 15.48 45.23
CA GLN A 554 34.76 14.59 45.87
C GLN A 554 35.10 15.03 47.31
N ILE A 555 34.45 16.11 47.80
CA ILE A 555 34.65 16.56 49.18
C ILE A 555 33.97 15.56 50.10
N PRO A 556 34.70 15.05 51.14
CA PRO A 556 34.15 14.05 52.02
C PRO A 556 33.01 14.62 52.86
N VAL A 557 31.87 13.90 52.89
CA VAL A 557 30.77 14.19 53.77
C VAL A 557 31.14 13.67 55.15
N ILE A 558 31.21 14.55 56.17
CA ILE A 558 31.71 14.23 57.50
C ILE A 558 30.60 13.73 58.44
N ALA A 559 29.41 14.22 58.27
CA ALA A 559 28.22 13.78 58.99
C ALA A 559 26.93 14.24 58.34
N ASP A 560 25.89 13.47 58.54
CA ASP A 560 24.52 13.83 58.22
C ASP A 560 23.80 14.28 59.50
N ILE A 561 23.32 15.52 59.51
CA ILE A 561 22.69 16.07 60.69
C ILE A 561 21.17 16.20 60.43
N PRO A 562 20.34 15.45 61.09
CA PRO A 562 18.90 15.54 60.96
C PRO A 562 18.34 16.84 61.52
N VAL A 563 17.14 17.19 61.17
CA VAL A 563 16.44 18.34 61.73
C VAL A 563 16.15 18.11 63.19
N ALA A 564 16.59 19.00 64.04
CA ALA A 564 16.57 18.84 65.52
C ALA A 564 15.16 18.71 66.09
N SER A 565 14.19 19.46 65.65
CA SER A 565 12.79 19.35 66.03
C SER A 565 11.86 20.05 65.05
N ASP A 566 10.59 19.68 65.04
CA ASP A 566 9.57 20.40 64.26
C ASP A 566 9.27 21.80 64.80
N ALA A 567 9.53 22.07 66.03
CA ALA A 567 9.41 23.37 66.65
C ALA A 567 10.53 24.32 66.17
N ALA A 568 11.79 23.87 66.11
CA ALA A 568 12.91 24.60 65.54
C ALA A 568 12.71 24.95 64.08
N LYS A 569 12.05 24.08 63.32
CA LYS A 569 11.69 24.29 61.92
C LYS A 569 10.70 25.43 61.73
N LYS A 570 9.73 25.56 62.65
CA LYS A 570 8.68 26.61 62.56
C LYS A 570 9.17 27.99 62.96
N GLU A 571 10.08 28.10 63.94
CA GLU A 571 10.57 29.39 64.45
C GLU A 571 11.84 29.88 63.75
N GLY A 572 12.52 29.03 62.97
CA GLY A 572 13.75 29.41 62.27
C GLY A 572 14.89 29.78 63.18
N LYS A 573 14.86 29.35 64.43
CA LYS A 573 15.90 29.63 65.44
C LYS A 573 16.83 28.41 65.57
N ALA A 574 18.10 28.68 65.77
CA ALA A 574 19.07 27.65 66.09
C ALA A 574 18.92 27.24 67.56
N ASP A 575 18.90 25.97 67.83
CA ASP A 575 18.82 25.42 69.17
C ASP A 575 20.14 24.76 69.61
N ILE A 576 20.42 24.82 70.89
CA ILE A 576 21.51 24.04 71.49
C ILE A 576 20.94 22.67 71.84
N VAL A 577 21.43 21.59 71.20
CA VAL A 577 20.97 20.22 71.38
C VAL A 577 22.02 19.34 72.04
N VAL A 578 23.24 19.84 72.18
CA VAL A 578 24.34 19.17 72.89
C VAL A 578 24.44 19.68 74.32
N HIS A 579 24.23 18.82 75.32
CA HIS A 579 24.29 19.15 76.69
C HIS A 579 25.09 18.14 77.46
N GLN A 580 25.58 18.48 78.66
CA GLN A 580 26.31 17.57 79.52
C GLN A 580 25.39 16.50 80.06
N ASN A 581 25.76 15.19 79.97
CA ASN A 581 25.03 14.04 80.50
C ASN A 581 23.66 13.75 79.84
N VAL A 582 23.40 14.19 78.66
CA VAL A 582 22.19 13.83 77.84
C VAL A 582 22.59 12.84 76.81
N ASN A 583 21.90 11.68 76.75
CA ASN A 583 22.10 10.68 75.71
C ASN A 583 20.89 10.73 74.75
N ASN A 584 20.97 11.60 73.75
CA ASN A 584 19.99 11.65 72.66
C ASN A 584 20.70 11.45 71.32
N LEU A 585 19.90 11.14 70.26
CA LEU A 585 20.41 10.89 68.90
C LEU A 585 21.25 12.06 68.37
N MET A 586 20.82 13.27 68.64
CA MET A 586 21.50 14.49 68.15
C MET A 586 22.88 14.69 68.80
N GLU A 587 22.96 14.42 70.11
CA GLU A 587 24.23 14.46 70.84
C GLU A 587 25.22 13.43 70.28
N GLU A 588 24.75 12.22 69.98
CA GLU A 588 25.62 11.17 69.42
C GLU A 588 26.10 11.54 68.02
N ILE A 589 25.25 12.15 67.18
CA ILE A 589 25.66 12.67 65.86
C ILE A 589 26.72 13.77 66.01
N PHE A 590 26.54 14.70 66.93
CA PHE A 590 27.56 15.76 67.16
C PHE A 590 28.85 15.22 67.79
N ARG A 591 28.74 14.13 68.60
CA ARG A 591 29.90 13.42 69.15
C ARG A 591 30.69 12.72 68.04
N GLY A 592 29.95 12.04 67.11
CA GLY A 592 30.54 11.45 65.91
C GLY A 592 31.17 12.50 64.96
N LEU A 593 30.42 13.58 64.68
CA LEU A 593 30.94 14.69 63.88
C LEU A 593 32.21 15.31 64.46
N ARG A 594 32.25 15.56 65.79
CA ARG A 594 33.44 16.00 66.53
C ARG A 594 34.62 15.05 66.31
N THR A 595 34.40 13.76 66.45
CA THR A 595 35.42 12.76 66.25
C THR A 595 35.96 12.77 64.83
N ASN A 596 35.07 12.79 63.83
CA ASN A 596 35.45 12.87 62.43
C ASN A 596 36.27 14.15 62.12
N ILE A 597 35.87 15.29 62.63
CA ILE A 597 36.64 16.55 62.51
C ILE A 597 38.01 16.42 63.13
N GLN A 598 38.12 15.84 64.34
CA GLN A 598 39.43 15.64 65.00
C GLN A 598 40.37 14.74 64.17
N PHE A 599 39.91 13.75 63.52
CA PHE A 599 40.70 12.89 62.61
C PHE A 599 41.11 13.62 61.33
N MET A 600 40.33 14.59 60.87
CA MET A 600 40.65 15.35 59.65
C MET A 600 41.63 16.50 59.90
N LEU A 601 41.67 17.07 61.12
CA LEU A 601 42.55 18.15 61.44
C LEU A 601 44.02 17.67 61.55
N LYS A 602 44.90 18.33 60.86
CA LYS A 602 46.33 18.10 61.00
C LYS A 602 46.87 18.65 62.27
N GLU A 603 48.03 18.14 62.69
CA GLU A 603 48.71 18.64 63.86
C GLU A 603 49.03 20.14 63.75
N GLY A 604 48.51 20.97 64.72
CA GLY A 604 48.63 22.43 64.69
C GLY A 604 47.43 23.18 64.11
N GLU A 605 46.49 22.55 63.46
CA GLU A 605 45.28 23.19 62.94
C GLU A 605 44.28 23.38 64.09
N LYS A 606 43.88 24.62 64.33
CA LYS A 606 42.99 25.02 65.46
C LYS A 606 41.83 25.88 65.01
N VAL A 607 41.71 26.20 63.74
CA VAL A 607 40.67 27.11 63.24
C VAL A 607 39.78 26.35 62.25
N MET A 608 38.51 26.41 62.52
CA MET A 608 37.47 25.84 61.62
C MET A 608 36.52 26.93 61.13
N MET A 609 36.21 26.94 59.87
CA MET A 609 35.25 27.87 59.28
C MET A 609 34.01 27.13 58.81
N PHE A 610 32.85 27.60 59.23
CA PHE A 610 31.56 27.08 58.79
C PHE A 610 30.94 28.05 57.79
N THR A 611 30.61 27.58 56.62
CA THR A 611 29.95 28.35 55.57
C THR A 611 28.73 27.62 55.04
N SER A 612 27.84 28.31 54.36
CA SER A 612 26.71 27.71 53.67
C SER A 612 26.32 28.56 52.44
N SER A 613 25.66 27.94 51.49
CA SER A 613 25.27 28.60 50.24
C SER A 613 24.07 29.53 50.42
N THR A 614 23.13 29.15 51.26
CA THR A 614 21.93 29.95 51.57
C THR A 614 21.67 30.13 53.04
N SER A 615 20.80 31.10 53.33
CA SER A 615 20.37 31.35 54.72
C SER A 615 19.39 30.27 55.18
N GLY A 616 19.61 29.67 56.37
CA GLY A 616 18.72 28.69 56.94
C GLY A 616 19.19 27.23 56.78
N GLU A 617 20.34 26.97 56.19
CA GLU A 617 20.93 25.63 56.03
C GLU A 617 21.51 25.03 57.33
N GLY A 618 21.48 25.72 58.42
CA GLY A 618 21.93 25.20 59.71
C GLY A 618 23.36 25.56 60.10
N LYS A 619 24.03 26.47 59.38
CA LYS A 619 25.42 26.92 59.67
C LYS A 619 25.64 27.25 61.15
N THR A 620 24.83 28.15 61.71
CA THR A 620 24.94 28.53 63.14
C THR A 620 24.65 27.40 64.06
N PHE A 621 23.65 26.56 63.74
CA PHE A 621 23.27 25.39 64.52
C PHE A 621 24.42 24.38 64.61
N VAL A 622 25.03 24.05 63.45
CA VAL A 622 26.15 23.08 63.42
C VAL A 622 27.38 23.67 64.13
N ALA A 623 27.74 24.91 63.83
CA ALA A 623 28.92 25.53 64.44
C ALA A 623 28.81 25.65 65.97
N SER A 624 27.65 26.03 66.49
CA SER A 624 27.43 26.14 67.94
C SER A 624 27.48 24.78 68.65
N ASN A 625 26.77 23.81 68.12
CA ASN A 625 26.70 22.51 68.77
C ASN A 625 28.05 21.77 68.71
N ILE A 626 28.81 21.92 67.62
CA ILE A 626 30.19 21.43 67.56
C ILE A 626 31.10 22.13 68.53
N GLY A 627 30.99 23.47 68.63
CA GLY A 627 31.73 24.22 69.61
C GLY A 627 31.50 23.76 71.04
N ILE A 628 30.24 23.56 71.44
CA ILE A 628 29.86 23.02 72.74
C ILE A 628 30.37 21.60 72.91
N SER A 629 30.24 20.73 71.87
CA SER A 629 30.72 19.36 71.92
C SER A 629 32.24 19.27 72.16
N LEU A 630 33.01 20.20 71.58
CA LEU A 630 34.45 20.34 71.81
C LEU A 630 34.77 20.88 73.19
N ALA A 631 33.98 21.85 73.70
CA ALA A 631 34.12 22.37 75.08
C ALA A 631 33.85 21.30 76.14
N LEU A 632 32.84 20.49 75.99
CA LEU A 632 32.53 19.34 76.85
C LEU A 632 33.65 18.26 76.88
N LEU A 633 34.51 18.25 75.84
CA LEU A 633 35.73 17.40 75.82
C LEU A 633 36.89 18.06 76.58
N GLY A 634 36.68 19.21 77.21
CA GLY A 634 37.70 19.94 77.92
C GLY A 634 38.60 20.85 77.01
N LYS A 635 38.25 21.09 75.78
CA LYS A 635 38.96 21.97 74.91
C LYS A 635 38.52 23.42 75.11
N LYS A 636 39.48 24.39 75.05
CA LYS A 636 39.19 25.81 75.05
C LYS A 636 38.72 26.22 73.66
N VAL A 637 37.44 26.60 73.53
CA VAL A 637 36.81 26.93 72.26
C VAL A 637 36.43 28.39 72.27
N VAL A 638 36.79 29.10 71.20
CA VAL A 638 36.29 30.48 70.95
C VAL A 638 35.47 30.44 69.64
N MET A 639 34.21 30.86 69.75
CA MET A 639 33.31 30.94 68.61
C MET A 639 33.25 32.38 68.13
N VAL A 640 33.49 32.58 66.81
CA VAL A 640 33.52 33.88 66.19
C VAL A 640 32.35 34.01 65.23
N GLY A 641 31.41 34.87 65.51
CA GLY A 641 30.26 35.14 64.64
C GLY A 641 30.60 36.14 63.56
N LEU A 642 30.94 35.62 62.35
CA LEU A 642 31.24 36.46 61.18
C LEU A 642 30.02 36.72 60.28
N ASP A 643 28.86 36.20 60.65
CA ASP A 643 27.62 36.55 60.00
C ASP A 643 27.11 37.94 60.43
N ILE A 644 27.67 38.98 59.85
CA ILE A 644 27.34 40.35 60.18
C ILE A 644 25.97 40.81 59.68
N ARG A 645 25.39 40.06 58.77
CA ARG A 645 24.04 40.36 58.20
C ARG A 645 22.92 39.89 59.13
N LYS A 646 23.09 38.70 59.72
CA LYS A 646 22.13 38.08 60.65
C LYS A 646 22.87 37.48 61.82
N PRO A 647 23.40 38.28 62.75
CA PRO A 647 24.27 37.81 63.86
C PRO A 647 23.44 37.03 64.87
N ARG A 648 23.27 35.73 64.68
CA ARG A 648 22.44 34.89 65.55
C ARG A 648 23.25 34.17 66.65
N LEU A 649 24.56 34.23 66.58
CA LEU A 649 25.40 33.51 67.55
C LEU A 649 25.26 34.08 68.97
N ALA A 650 25.26 35.40 69.13
CA ALA A 650 25.08 36.11 70.42
C ALA A 650 23.69 35.85 70.99
N GLU A 651 22.66 35.83 70.14
CA GLU A 651 21.28 35.55 70.55
C GLU A 651 21.14 34.10 71.06
N LEU A 652 21.81 33.14 70.42
CA LEU A 652 21.78 31.74 70.82
C LEU A 652 22.38 31.49 72.17
N PHE A 653 23.45 32.20 72.54
CA PHE A 653 24.13 32.11 73.84
C PHE A 653 23.65 33.15 74.83
N GLN A 654 22.54 33.84 74.59
CA GLN A 654 21.90 34.84 75.43
C GLN A 654 22.86 35.93 75.90
N ILE A 655 23.72 36.42 75.00
CA ILE A 655 24.68 37.47 75.28
C ILE A 655 24.02 38.79 74.99
N ASP A 656 23.79 39.57 76.04
CA ASP A 656 23.04 40.86 75.96
C ASP A 656 23.83 42.02 75.38
N ASN A 657 25.14 41.92 75.22
CA ASN A 657 25.97 43.02 74.74
C ASN A 657 26.23 42.92 73.22
N HIS A 658 25.37 43.49 72.44
CA HIS A 658 25.46 43.53 70.96
C HIS A 658 26.23 44.74 70.42
N HIS A 659 26.69 45.67 71.28
CA HIS A 659 27.30 46.91 70.81
C HIS A 659 28.79 46.79 70.55
N ASN A 660 29.46 45.81 71.07
CA ASN A 660 30.88 45.61 70.89
C ASN A 660 31.10 44.17 70.38
N GLY A 661 31.77 44.05 69.28
CA GLY A 661 32.03 42.77 68.65
C GLY A 661 33.15 42.85 67.61
N ILE A 662 33.30 41.79 66.80
CA ILE A 662 34.38 41.70 65.81
C ILE A 662 34.37 42.83 64.79
N THR A 663 33.21 43.41 64.45
CA THR A 663 33.07 44.55 63.53
C THR A 663 33.76 45.79 64.09
N ASN A 664 33.72 45.98 65.44
CA ASN A 664 34.39 47.06 66.05
C ASN A 664 35.93 46.94 65.99
N LEU A 665 36.43 45.69 66.15
CA LEU A 665 37.86 45.42 65.98
C LEU A 665 38.32 45.63 64.55
N ILE A 666 37.50 45.33 63.52
CA ILE A 666 37.86 45.51 62.12
C ILE A 666 37.88 47.02 61.72
N VAL A 667 37.05 47.83 62.35
CA VAL A 667 36.93 49.23 62.01
C VAL A 667 38.09 50.06 62.70
N HIS A 668 38.66 49.57 63.80
CA HIS A 668 39.76 50.27 64.48
C HIS A 668 41.13 49.77 63.99
N ASP A 669 41.95 50.69 63.43
CA ASP A 669 43.22 50.35 62.79
C ASP A 669 44.33 49.94 63.75
N HIS A 670 44.16 50.12 65.06
CA HIS A 670 45.15 49.75 66.11
C HIS A 670 44.53 48.93 67.21
N ASN A 671 44.30 47.65 66.96
CA ASN A 671 43.80 46.71 67.97
C ASN A 671 44.99 46.08 68.70
N THR A 672 44.96 46.18 70.02
CA THR A 672 45.89 45.42 70.89
C THR A 672 45.31 44.07 71.27
N TRP A 673 46.15 43.16 71.71
CA TRP A 673 45.71 41.82 72.22
C TRP A 673 44.68 41.97 73.36
N ASP A 674 44.84 42.98 74.22
CA ASP A 674 43.88 43.29 75.30
C ASP A 674 42.52 43.69 74.75
N ASP A 675 42.46 44.38 73.64
CA ASP A 675 41.20 44.80 73.00
C ASP A 675 40.46 43.66 72.41
N ILE A 676 41.20 42.68 71.82
CA ILE A 676 40.64 41.42 71.35
C ILE A 676 40.13 40.59 72.55
N GLN A 677 40.86 40.53 73.64
CA GLN A 677 40.51 39.72 74.82
C GLN A 677 39.24 40.23 75.50
N LYS A 678 39.04 41.57 75.53
CA LYS A 678 37.81 42.19 76.05
C LYS A 678 36.57 41.86 75.24
N GLN A 679 36.71 41.45 73.97
CA GLN A 679 35.57 41.04 73.11
C GLN A 679 35.21 39.55 73.29
N ILE A 680 36.05 38.78 73.96
CA ILE A 680 35.80 37.37 74.23
C ILE A 680 34.92 37.31 75.47
N LEU A 681 33.66 36.95 75.27
CA LEU A 681 32.67 36.78 76.33
C LEU A 681 32.53 35.29 76.70
N SER A 682 32.44 35.02 78.02
CA SER A 682 32.16 33.65 78.49
C SER A 682 30.66 33.38 78.28
N SER A 683 30.36 32.24 77.65
CA SER A 683 28.96 31.80 77.46
C SER A 683 28.44 30.92 78.59
N GLY A 684 29.20 30.71 79.63
CA GLY A 684 28.85 29.84 80.75
C GLY A 684 29.41 28.43 80.64
#